data_5e52818b9fb60599baf67168886a2144
#
_entry.id   5e52818b9fb60599baf67168886a2144
#
_cell.length_a   1.000
_cell.length_b   1.000
_cell.length_c   1.000
_cell.angle_alpha   90.00
_cell.angle_beta   90.00
_cell.angle_gamma   90.00
#
_symmetry.space_group_name_H-M   'P 1'
#
loop_
_entity.id
_entity.type
_entity.pdbx_description
1 polymer ?
#
loop_
_entity_poly.entity_id
_entity_poly.type
_entity_poly.pdbx_seq_one_letter_code
_entity_poly.pdbx_strand_id
1 'polypeptide(L)'
;MSRRQRQSGVNGIRGPNSALTEFLRNEGITDAFRQRRLRDLNGANQDDHAPTEDNTTTGTETPEPTTTDDNSGNVTPEVRTESGLIQGDDEDEDDEEIRQMKRAAKRKLKAARRGGRRLRSQGSPDGNSSSSDSDSDANFSDDDDDDEDEDDLNNEIKKFGEDDECVDCGKTFELSVSSRFIKEQAGYLCHECNQLLKAKERKLRANQLNARKRRKKVAQALLNKSEIKVPKLQDVCIKKITENIEEVDVLGDIGQVNMNRISKILSKNRSLNNKTMTLFLTPDLKRLEFWDCSNVDSDSLNKIASFCPNLESLTLFMCGQLHNDNLQYFATNLTKLHDLALNGPFLISDVMWQDYFEEAGSRLTKFEIRNTHRFGNDSLISLLENTGKNLTSLKLSRLDGLNSSEIYGLIPHYISDSKLTDLEISYPQDEELISDDLIITILSITGDTLTSLNLDGCSSLTERFLLEGVVKFCPNLTHLSIQHLDQITNEGFAKAFKEYGQINQGGLIEVYLTKCIGLGDEAVYELFQHSSHTLVELSINSLHLITNDFLHQVFTEDSHQFKKKLRESEENNSRKYYKHIGFPLLTYFDVGFVRAVDNEVLELIGESCPQLKVIEVYGDNRCTSRARFRNGLMVIGRQSDEIS
;
A
#
# COMPACT_ATOMS: atom_id res chain seq x y z
N MET A 1 -33.62 -38.38 27.23
CA MET A 1 -32.29 -38.78 26.74
C MET A 1 -32.22 -38.41 25.27
N SER A 2 -31.57 -37.32 24.92
CA SER A 2 -31.34 -36.95 23.52
C SER A 2 -29.96 -36.32 23.41
N ARG A 3 -29.09 -36.99 22.66
CA ARG A 3 -27.70 -36.58 22.40
C ARG A 3 -27.69 -35.40 21.41
N ARG A 4 -27.20 -34.27 21.84
CA ARG A 4 -26.84 -33.16 20.94
C ARG A 4 -25.47 -33.43 20.35
N GLN A 5 -25.42 -33.59 19.03
CA GLN A 5 -24.21 -33.54 18.22
C GLN A 5 -23.72 -32.08 18.15
N ARG A 6 -22.48 -31.85 18.57
CA ARG A 6 -21.78 -30.59 18.33
C ARG A 6 -21.12 -30.65 16.93
N GLN A 7 -21.57 -29.85 16.04
CA GLN A 7 -20.85 -29.54 14.80
C GLN A 7 -19.72 -28.56 15.12
N SER A 8 -18.49 -28.97 14.90
CA SER A 8 -17.31 -28.11 14.96
C SER A 8 -17.18 -27.33 13.65
N GLY A 9 -17.56 -26.05 13.67
CA GLY A 9 -17.30 -25.11 12.59
C GLY A 9 -15.82 -24.74 12.57
N VAL A 10 -15.15 -25.03 11.47
CA VAL A 10 -13.77 -24.59 11.19
C VAL A 10 -13.85 -23.14 10.73
N ASN A 11 -13.62 -22.19 11.63
CA ASN A 11 -13.44 -20.79 11.30
C ASN A 11 -12.04 -20.58 10.70
N GLY A 12 -11.96 -20.61 9.38
CA GLY A 12 -10.78 -20.13 8.66
C GLY A 12 -10.72 -18.60 8.70
N ILE A 13 -9.76 -18.05 9.41
CA ILE A 13 -9.44 -16.62 9.41
C ILE A 13 -8.96 -16.25 8.01
N ARG A 14 -9.79 -15.52 7.24
CA ARG A 14 -9.37 -14.88 5.99
C ARG A 14 -8.64 -13.59 6.34
N GLY A 15 -7.34 -13.54 6.12
CA GLY A 15 -6.56 -12.32 6.18
C GLY A 15 -6.94 -11.34 5.05
N PRO A 16 -6.59 -10.06 5.16
CA PRO A 16 -6.91 -9.06 4.15
C PRO A 16 -6.31 -9.45 2.79
N ASN A 17 -7.13 -9.36 1.74
CA ASN A 17 -6.67 -9.53 0.36
C ASN A 17 -5.76 -8.34 0.04
N SER A 18 -4.45 -8.57 -0.03
CA SER A 18 -3.54 -7.58 -0.57
C SER A 18 -3.70 -7.51 -2.10
N ALA A 19 -3.38 -6.37 -2.70
CA ALA A 19 -3.37 -6.20 -4.17
C ALA A 19 -2.54 -7.29 -4.86
N LEU A 20 -1.48 -7.77 -4.22
CA LEU A 20 -0.69 -8.91 -4.67
C LEU A 20 -1.50 -10.22 -4.72
N THR A 21 -2.37 -10.47 -3.74
CA THR A 21 -3.23 -11.67 -3.71
C THR A 21 -4.27 -11.63 -4.81
N GLU A 22 -4.76 -10.45 -5.13
CA GLU A 22 -5.73 -10.21 -6.20
C GLU A 22 -5.07 -10.31 -7.58
N PHE A 23 -3.89 -9.74 -7.76
CA PHE A 23 -3.05 -9.90 -8.95
C PHE A 23 -2.73 -11.38 -9.21
N LEU A 24 -2.27 -12.14 -8.22
CA LEU A 24 -1.97 -13.56 -8.35
C LEU A 24 -3.22 -14.40 -8.67
N ARG A 25 -4.41 -13.94 -8.29
CA ARG A 25 -5.69 -14.58 -8.64
C ARG A 25 -6.06 -14.30 -10.09
N ASN A 26 -5.90 -13.06 -10.56
CA ASN A 26 -6.21 -12.66 -11.93
C ASN A 26 -5.28 -13.34 -12.96
N GLU A 27 -4.01 -13.53 -12.59
CA GLU A 27 -3.03 -14.28 -13.40
C GLU A 27 -3.24 -15.82 -13.36
N GLY A 28 -4.26 -16.32 -12.68
CA GLY A 28 -4.54 -17.76 -12.56
C GLY A 28 -3.51 -18.57 -11.79
N ILE A 29 -2.50 -17.92 -11.22
CA ILE A 29 -1.36 -18.57 -10.52
C ILE A 29 -1.84 -19.26 -9.25
N THR A 30 -2.79 -18.65 -8.52
CA THR A 30 -3.35 -19.25 -7.29
C THR A 30 -4.18 -20.49 -7.56
N ASP A 31 -4.86 -20.56 -8.69
CA ASP A 31 -5.67 -21.73 -9.07
C ASP A 31 -4.79 -22.87 -9.58
N ALA A 32 -3.70 -22.57 -10.28
CA ALA A 32 -2.68 -23.55 -10.66
C ALA A 32 -2.00 -24.20 -9.41
N PHE A 33 -1.67 -23.40 -8.40
CA PHE A 33 -1.16 -23.90 -7.12
C PHE A 33 -2.20 -24.71 -6.33
N ARG A 34 -3.48 -24.30 -6.35
CA ARG A 34 -4.57 -25.07 -5.74
C ARG A 34 -4.78 -26.42 -6.43
N GLN A 35 -4.77 -26.45 -7.76
CA GLN A 35 -4.91 -27.69 -8.53
C GLN A 35 -3.72 -28.61 -8.35
N ARG A 36 -2.49 -28.12 -8.26
CA ARG A 36 -1.31 -28.91 -7.89
C ARG A 36 -1.46 -29.53 -6.51
N ARG A 37 -1.83 -28.72 -5.51
CA ARG A 37 -2.02 -29.20 -4.13
C ARG A 37 -3.16 -30.24 -4.00
N LEU A 38 -4.22 -30.10 -4.80
CA LEU A 38 -5.32 -31.08 -4.87
C LEU A 38 -4.89 -32.38 -5.58
N ARG A 39 -4.01 -32.31 -6.59
CA ARG A 39 -3.43 -33.50 -7.23
C ARG A 39 -2.50 -34.24 -6.28
N ASP A 40 -1.67 -33.52 -5.53
CA ASP A 40 -0.77 -34.12 -4.52
C ASP A 40 -1.54 -34.75 -3.35
N LEU A 41 -2.71 -34.20 -2.98
CA LEU A 41 -3.59 -34.77 -1.95
C LEU A 41 -4.43 -35.96 -2.46
N ASN A 42 -4.78 -35.99 -3.74
CA ASN A 42 -5.54 -37.10 -4.35
C ASN A 42 -4.63 -38.23 -4.87
N GLY A 43 -3.33 -37.97 -5.07
CA GLY A 43 -2.35 -38.99 -5.42
C GLY A 43 -1.94 -39.92 -4.26
N ALA A 44 -2.29 -39.55 -3.03
CA ALA A 44 -1.95 -40.30 -1.81
C ALA A 44 -3.05 -41.30 -1.37
N ASN A 45 -4.17 -41.42 -2.09
CA ASN A 45 -5.30 -42.29 -1.75
C ASN A 45 -5.83 -43.08 -2.94
N GLN A 46 -4.97 -43.82 -3.63
CA GLN A 46 -5.42 -44.86 -4.57
C GLN A 46 -4.43 -46.01 -4.58
N ASP A 47 -4.63 -46.90 -3.63
CA ASP A 47 -4.43 -48.32 -3.81
C ASP A 47 -5.44 -49.04 -2.91
N ASP A 48 -6.19 -49.92 -3.56
CA ASP A 48 -7.04 -51.03 -3.11
C ASP A 48 -8.55 -50.92 -3.40
N HIS A 49 -8.89 -51.87 -4.31
CA HIS A 49 -10.15 -52.56 -4.55
C HIS A 49 -11.12 -52.09 -5.63
N ALA A 50 -11.05 -52.80 -6.75
CA ALA A 50 -12.14 -52.99 -7.74
C ALA A 50 -12.85 -54.36 -7.44
N PRO A 51 -13.88 -54.75 -8.21
CA PRO A 51 -15.16 -54.13 -8.51
C PRO A 51 -16.37 -55.04 -8.18
N THR A 52 -17.61 -54.55 -8.19
CA THR A 52 -18.79 -55.36 -8.59
C THR A 52 -19.95 -54.48 -9.07
N GLU A 53 -20.56 -54.97 -10.14
CA GLU A 53 -21.72 -54.50 -10.90
C GLU A 53 -23.02 -54.45 -10.06
N ASP A 54 -23.94 -53.60 -10.34
CA ASP A 54 -25.24 -53.91 -10.94
C ASP A 54 -26.21 -52.70 -11.00
N ASN A 55 -26.73 -52.52 -12.22
CA ASN A 55 -28.08 -52.21 -12.71
C ASN A 55 -29.13 -51.50 -11.82
N THR A 56 -29.74 -50.48 -12.32
CA THR A 56 -31.07 -50.38 -12.93
C THR A 56 -31.66 -48.95 -12.90
N THR A 57 -31.91 -48.45 -14.08
CA THR A 57 -33.15 -47.95 -14.73
C THR A 57 -34.00 -46.85 -14.10
N THR A 58 -34.33 -45.98 -14.99
CA THR A 58 -35.52 -45.18 -15.34
C THR A 58 -35.34 -43.70 -15.08
N GLY A 59 -35.41 -42.85 -16.06
CA GLY A 59 -36.34 -42.60 -17.13
C GLY A 59 -36.90 -41.23 -16.95
N THR A 60 -36.90 -40.49 -17.96
CA THR A 60 -37.79 -39.68 -18.78
C THR A 60 -37.38 -38.22 -18.87
N GLU A 61 -37.11 -37.86 -20.03
CA GLU A 61 -37.71 -37.13 -21.15
C GLU A 61 -37.29 -35.69 -21.30
N THR A 62 -36.63 -35.47 -22.43
CA THR A 62 -36.45 -34.24 -23.21
C THR A 62 -37.78 -33.72 -23.76
N PRO A 63 -37.87 -32.48 -24.30
CA PRO A 63 -37.52 -32.33 -25.71
C PRO A 63 -36.87 -30.98 -26.10
N GLU A 64 -35.96 -31.07 -27.05
CA GLU A 64 -35.74 -30.06 -28.08
C GLU A 64 -36.92 -29.98 -29.05
N PRO A 65 -37.04 -28.90 -29.90
CA PRO A 65 -36.49 -29.02 -31.23
C PRO A 65 -36.00 -27.73 -31.95
N THR A 66 -35.09 -27.99 -32.85
CA THR A 66 -34.97 -27.69 -34.30
C THR A 66 -34.68 -26.25 -34.75
N THR A 67 -33.52 -26.10 -35.35
CA THR A 67 -33.08 -25.96 -36.79
C THR A 67 -33.39 -24.62 -37.42
N THR A 68 -32.40 -24.02 -38.07
CA THR A 68 -31.96 -24.15 -39.46
C THR A 68 -30.74 -23.30 -39.76
N ASP A 69 -29.72 -23.93 -40.38
CA ASP A 69 -28.93 -23.61 -41.58
C ASP A 69 -28.72 -22.14 -41.96
N ASP A 70 -27.48 -21.70 -42.24
CA ASP A 70 -26.74 -21.89 -43.48
C ASP A 70 -25.36 -21.19 -43.48
N ASN A 71 -24.32 -21.93 -43.70
CA ASN A 71 -23.32 -21.93 -44.75
C ASN A 71 -22.29 -20.79 -44.93
N SER A 72 -21.06 -21.28 -45.07
CA SER A 72 -19.88 -20.82 -45.82
C SER A 72 -18.93 -19.89 -45.06
N GLY A 73 -17.69 -20.18 -44.97
CA GLY A 73 -16.68 -20.77 -45.77
C GLY A 73 -15.31 -20.44 -45.26
N ASN A 74 -14.56 -21.47 -45.09
CA ASN A 74 -13.15 -21.63 -45.33
C ASN A 74 -12.23 -20.38 -45.34
N VAL A 75 -11.18 -20.37 -44.51
CA VAL A 75 -9.75 -20.42 -44.94
C VAL A 75 -8.83 -20.51 -43.71
N THR A 76 -8.14 -21.62 -43.57
CA THR A 76 -6.88 -21.76 -42.80
C THR A 76 -5.73 -21.29 -43.67
N PRO A 77 -4.62 -20.82 -43.08
CA PRO A 77 -3.29 -21.19 -43.57
C PRO A 77 -2.45 -21.92 -42.53
N GLU A 78 -2.00 -23.09 -42.96
CA GLU A 78 -0.87 -23.81 -42.42
C GLU A 78 0.39 -22.93 -42.36
N VAL A 79 1.11 -23.01 -41.26
CA VAL A 79 2.51 -22.63 -41.23
C VAL A 79 3.34 -23.83 -40.77
N ARG A 80 4.26 -24.16 -41.64
CA ARG A 80 5.21 -25.27 -41.65
C ARG A 80 6.09 -25.29 -40.38
N THR A 81 6.23 -26.50 -39.87
CA THR A 81 7.32 -26.95 -39.02
C THR A 81 8.65 -26.90 -39.74
N GLU A 82 9.63 -26.22 -39.20
CA GLU A 82 11.03 -26.53 -39.39
C GLU A 82 11.63 -27.05 -38.09
N SER A 83 12.08 -28.28 -38.19
CA SER A 83 12.84 -29.01 -37.18
C SER A 83 14.25 -28.44 -37.10
N GLY A 84 14.64 -27.94 -35.95
CA GLY A 84 16.02 -27.68 -35.57
C GLY A 84 16.32 -28.37 -34.25
N LEU A 85 17.08 -29.45 -34.34
CA LEU A 85 17.72 -30.16 -33.25
C LEU A 85 18.63 -29.20 -32.47
N ILE A 86 18.38 -29.01 -31.21
CA ILE A 86 19.41 -28.65 -30.23
C ILE A 86 19.31 -29.68 -29.10
N GLN A 87 20.30 -30.55 -29.09
CA GLN A 87 20.66 -31.43 -27.97
C GLN A 87 21.44 -30.60 -26.94
N GLY A 88 21.15 -30.81 -25.66
CA GLY A 88 22.14 -30.61 -24.61
C GLY A 88 21.72 -29.54 -23.59
N ASP A 89 21.75 -29.98 -22.35
CA ASP A 89 21.96 -29.23 -21.09
C ASP A 89 20.83 -29.17 -20.08
N ASP A 90 20.02 -30.21 -19.97
CA ASP A 90 19.12 -30.38 -18.80
C ASP A 90 19.81 -31.06 -17.57
N GLU A 91 21.06 -31.46 -17.68
CA GLU A 91 21.81 -32.12 -16.58
C GLU A 91 22.56 -31.11 -15.67
N ASP A 92 22.80 -29.89 -16.12
CA ASP A 92 23.59 -28.90 -15.35
C ASP A 92 22.80 -28.10 -14.31
N GLU A 93 21.48 -27.96 -14.43
CA GLU A 93 20.66 -27.24 -13.44
C GLU A 93 20.48 -28.04 -12.14
N ASP A 94 20.29 -29.34 -12.22
CA ASP A 94 20.18 -30.22 -11.06
C ASP A 94 21.50 -30.28 -10.27
N ASP A 95 22.63 -30.26 -10.96
CA ASP A 95 23.97 -30.27 -10.34
C ASP A 95 24.29 -28.94 -9.64
N GLU A 96 23.79 -27.81 -10.13
CA GLU A 96 24.01 -26.51 -9.51
C GLU A 96 23.14 -26.34 -8.26
N GLU A 97 21.92 -26.84 -8.27
CA GLU A 97 21.04 -26.87 -7.11
C GLU A 97 21.58 -27.77 -6.00
N ILE A 98 22.12 -28.94 -6.37
CA ILE A 98 22.83 -29.86 -5.46
C ILE A 98 24.11 -29.19 -4.90
N ARG A 99 24.87 -28.46 -5.71
CA ARG A 99 26.04 -27.69 -5.25
C ARG A 99 25.66 -26.54 -4.32
N GLN A 100 24.55 -25.85 -4.58
CA GLN A 100 24.04 -24.80 -3.69
C GLN A 100 23.54 -25.36 -2.36
N MET A 101 22.84 -26.50 -2.39
CA MET A 101 22.42 -27.19 -1.16
C MET A 101 23.61 -27.69 -0.34
N LYS A 102 24.64 -28.24 -0.99
CA LYS A 102 25.89 -28.65 -0.32
C LYS A 102 26.63 -27.46 0.31
N ARG A 103 26.66 -26.28 -0.39
CA ARG A 103 27.22 -25.03 0.15
C ARG A 103 26.41 -24.52 1.34
N ALA A 104 25.08 -24.59 1.28
CA ALA A 104 24.19 -24.19 2.39
C ALA A 104 24.31 -25.12 3.60
N ALA A 105 24.43 -26.42 3.38
CA ALA A 105 24.68 -27.40 4.44
C ALA A 105 26.07 -27.20 5.09
N LYS A 106 27.10 -26.94 4.28
CA LYS A 106 28.48 -26.65 4.74
C LYS A 106 28.54 -25.35 5.55
N ARG A 107 27.78 -24.29 5.15
CA ARG A 107 27.64 -23.04 5.92
C ARG A 107 26.94 -23.26 7.27
N LYS A 108 25.87 -24.04 7.29
CA LYS A 108 25.16 -24.40 8.53
C LYS A 108 26.04 -25.22 9.50
N LEU A 109 26.84 -26.15 9.01
CA LEU A 109 27.80 -26.91 9.81
C LEU A 109 28.93 -26.03 10.36
N LYS A 110 29.40 -25.03 9.59
CA LYS A 110 30.48 -24.10 10.01
C LYS A 110 29.99 -23.14 11.13
N ALA A 111 28.76 -22.61 10.98
CA ALA A 111 28.14 -21.76 12.01
C ALA A 111 27.98 -22.51 13.35
N ALA A 112 27.65 -23.74 13.26
CA ALA A 112 27.44 -24.57 14.42
C ALA A 112 28.72 -24.98 15.16
N ARG A 113 29.88 -25.14 14.48
CA ARG A 113 31.19 -25.38 15.13
C ARG A 113 31.69 -24.17 15.91
N ARG A 114 31.33 -22.93 15.52
CA ARG A 114 31.71 -21.70 16.25
C ARG A 114 30.97 -21.54 17.59
N GLY A 115 29.71 -22.00 17.70
CA GLY A 115 28.92 -21.96 18.94
C GLY A 115 29.42 -22.91 20.03
N GLY A 116 29.99 -24.07 19.66
CA GLY A 116 30.45 -25.11 20.62
C GLY A 116 31.77 -24.80 21.32
N ARG A 117 32.59 -23.86 20.81
CA ARG A 117 33.90 -23.54 21.42
C ARG A 117 33.82 -22.57 22.61
N ARG A 118 32.70 -21.87 22.81
CA ARG A 118 32.53 -20.89 23.92
C ARG A 118 32.00 -21.48 25.22
N LEU A 119 31.60 -22.73 25.26
CA LEU A 119 31.02 -23.37 26.46
C LEU A 119 31.97 -24.30 27.22
N ARG A 120 33.30 -24.29 26.96
CA ARG A 120 34.24 -25.22 27.60
C ARG A 120 35.36 -24.53 28.38
N SER A 121 35.04 -23.46 29.11
CA SER A 121 35.97 -22.97 30.17
C SER A 121 35.15 -22.24 31.24
N GLN A 122 34.71 -22.95 32.23
CA GLN A 122 34.69 -22.55 33.64
C GLN A 122 34.10 -23.68 34.50
N GLY A 123 34.95 -24.24 35.31
CA GLY A 123 34.58 -25.19 36.36
C GLY A 123 34.12 -24.46 37.62
N SER A 124 33.25 -25.12 38.34
CA SER A 124 32.70 -24.77 39.67
C SER A 124 33.79 -24.67 40.76
N PRO A 125 33.55 -24.24 42.04
CA PRO A 125 32.27 -24.16 42.74
C PRO A 125 32.10 -22.99 43.76
N ASP A 126 30.87 -22.95 44.33
CA ASP A 126 30.44 -22.45 45.65
C ASP A 126 30.18 -20.99 45.94
N GLY A 127 28.95 -20.74 46.42
CA GLY A 127 28.68 -19.73 47.44
C GLY A 127 27.66 -18.63 47.15
N ASN A 128 26.42 -18.92 47.39
CA ASN A 128 25.41 -18.12 48.12
C ASN A 128 25.26 -16.59 47.87
N SER A 129 24.03 -16.24 47.53
CA SER A 129 23.26 -15.06 47.91
C SER A 129 23.18 -13.86 46.98
N SER A 130 21.94 -13.51 46.76
CA SER A 130 21.31 -12.19 46.47
C SER A 130 21.36 -11.63 45.05
N SER A 131 20.17 -11.71 44.49
CA SER A 131 19.51 -10.81 43.54
C SER A 131 20.22 -9.53 43.14
N SER A 132 20.54 -9.43 41.87
CA SER A 132 20.41 -8.21 41.09
C SER A 132 20.36 -8.60 39.61
N ASP A 133 19.19 -8.39 39.00
CA ASP A 133 18.98 -8.52 37.57
C ASP A 133 19.81 -7.47 36.84
N SER A 134 20.81 -7.90 36.11
CA SER A 134 21.45 -7.11 35.08
C SER A 134 21.29 -7.84 33.74
N ASP A 135 20.30 -7.38 32.99
CA ASP A 135 20.08 -7.77 31.59
C ASP A 135 21.29 -7.31 30.76
N SER A 136 22.13 -8.24 30.35
CA SER A 136 23.11 -8.00 29.31
C SER A 136 22.48 -8.36 27.95
N ASP A 137 22.15 -7.32 27.18
CA ASP A 137 21.78 -7.41 25.78
C ASP A 137 22.90 -8.10 24.99
N ALA A 138 22.62 -9.29 24.49
CA ALA A 138 23.46 -9.94 23.49
C ALA A 138 23.22 -9.26 22.13
N ASN A 139 24.11 -8.35 21.80
CA ASN A 139 24.26 -7.78 20.46
C ASN A 139 24.62 -8.89 19.47
N PHE A 140 23.75 -9.17 18.53
CA PHE A 140 24.09 -9.88 17.29
C PHE A 140 24.54 -8.84 16.29
N SER A 141 25.86 -8.70 16.15
CA SER A 141 26.46 -8.04 15.01
C SER A 141 26.76 -9.12 13.97
N ASP A 142 26.14 -8.97 12.79
CA ASP A 142 26.56 -9.66 11.58
C ASP A 142 27.87 -9.00 11.10
N ASP A 143 29.00 -9.57 11.47
CA ASP A 143 30.26 -9.30 10.83
C ASP A 143 30.56 -10.45 9.85
N ASP A 144 30.43 -10.15 8.57
CA ASP A 144 30.92 -10.98 7.47
C ASP A 144 32.45 -10.85 7.41
N ASP A 145 33.17 -11.78 8.05
CA ASP A 145 34.57 -12.01 7.77
C ASP A 145 34.73 -13.37 7.05
N ASP A 146 35.05 -13.27 5.77
CA ASP A 146 35.50 -14.37 4.93
C ASP A 146 36.92 -14.79 5.34
N ASP A 147 37.05 -15.82 6.17
CA ASP A 147 38.30 -16.57 6.31
C ASP A 147 38.09 -18.00 5.78
N GLU A 148 38.74 -18.26 4.67
CA GLU A 148 38.91 -19.58 4.07
C GLU A 148 39.87 -20.41 4.94
N ASP A 149 39.32 -21.29 5.79
CA ASP A 149 40.05 -22.42 6.35
C ASP A 149 39.46 -23.71 5.76
N GLU A 150 40.06 -24.19 4.71
CA GLU A 150 39.95 -25.57 4.22
C GLU A 150 40.78 -26.47 5.13
N ASP A 151 40.13 -27.16 6.10
CA ASP A 151 40.70 -28.37 6.68
C ASP A 151 39.61 -29.27 7.30
N ASP A 152 39.60 -30.50 6.79
CA ASP A 152 39.08 -31.76 7.36
C ASP A 152 37.61 -31.83 7.79
N LEU A 153 36.75 -32.17 6.84
CA LEU A 153 35.48 -32.82 7.06
C LEU A 153 35.38 -34.13 6.24
N ASN A 154 36.16 -35.13 6.63
CA ASN A 154 35.91 -36.52 6.28
C ASN A 154 34.83 -37.12 7.20
N ASN A 155 33.61 -36.57 7.18
CA ASN A 155 32.41 -37.30 7.53
C ASN A 155 31.60 -37.42 6.24
N GLU A 156 31.48 -38.63 5.74
CA GLU A 156 30.71 -38.97 4.56
C GLU A 156 29.31 -38.39 4.69
N ILE A 157 29.04 -37.30 3.98
CA ILE A 157 27.68 -36.79 3.82
C ILE A 157 26.96 -37.83 2.98
N LYS A 158 26.04 -38.58 3.59
CA LYS A 158 25.22 -39.58 2.91
C LYS A 158 24.46 -38.92 1.77
N LYS A 159 24.32 -39.61 0.65
CA LYS A 159 23.62 -39.10 -0.53
C LYS A 159 22.11 -39.18 -0.31
N PHE A 160 21.38 -38.28 -0.95
CA PHE A 160 19.91 -38.38 -0.98
C PHE A 160 19.51 -39.67 -1.71
N GLY A 161 18.53 -40.41 -1.12
CA GLY A 161 18.09 -41.70 -1.60
C GLY A 161 18.77 -42.88 -0.89
N GLU A 162 19.66 -42.64 0.08
CA GLU A 162 20.21 -43.70 0.96
C GLU A 162 19.36 -43.84 2.22
N ASP A 163 19.21 -45.07 2.71
CA ASP A 163 18.51 -45.34 3.96
C ASP A 163 19.36 -44.92 5.15
N ASP A 164 18.73 -44.21 6.11
CA ASP A 164 19.35 -43.85 7.37
C ASP A 164 18.40 -44.09 8.55
N GLU A 165 18.95 -44.17 9.76
CA GLU A 165 18.15 -44.33 10.98
C GLU A 165 17.87 -42.95 11.61
N CYS A 166 16.60 -42.70 11.97
CA CYS A 166 16.20 -41.47 12.62
C CYS A 166 16.79 -41.37 14.02
N VAL A 167 17.51 -40.29 14.32
CA VAL A 167 18.19 -40.07 15.62
C VAL A 167 17.23 -39.95 16.80
N ASP A 168 15.95 -39.59 16.53
CA ASP A 168 14.96 -39.35 17.58
C ASP A 168 14.06 -40.59 17.85
N CYS A 169 13.66 -41.34 16.80
CA CYS A 169 12.74 -42.45 16.94
C CYS A 169 13.32 -43.84 16.51
N GLY A 170 14.54 -43.88 15.94
CA GLY A 170 15.20 -45.12 15.52
C GLY A 170 14.57 -45.82 14.31
N LYS A 171 13.65 -45.20 13.59
CA LYS A 171 13.06 -45.76 12.37
C LYS A 171 14.01 -45.55 11.19
N THR A 172 14.20 -46.59 10.38
CA THR A 172 14.88 -46.48 9.10
C THR A 172 14.01 -45.69 8.13
N PHE A 173 14.60 -44.74 7.38
CA PHE A 173 13.92 -43.92 6.39
C PHE A 173 14.88 -43.49 5.29
N GLU A 174 14.37 -43.25 4.10
CA GLU A 174 15.11 -42.78 2.96
C GLU A 174 15.42 -41.28 3.11
N LEU A 175 16.69 -40.90 2.93
CA LEU A 175 17.15 -39.54 3.01
C LEU A 175 16.59 -38.69 1.84
N SER A 176 15.79 -37.69 2.15
CA SER A 176 15.20 -36.77 1.20
C SER A 176 15.74 -35.35 1.39
N VAL A 177 15.48 -34.47 0.42
CA VAL A 177 15.82 -33.02 0.49
C VAL A 177 15.20 -32.35 1.73
N SER A 178 14.11 -32.89 2.25
CA SER A 178 13.42 -32.39 3.44
C SER A 178 13.96 -32.94 4.77
N SER A 179 14.88 -33.94 4.73
CA SER A 179 15.47 -34.55 5.93
C SER A 179 16.41 -33.55 6.60
N ARG A 180 16.23 -33.36 7.92
CA ARG A 180 17.00 -32.39 8.69
C ARG A 180 18.08 -33.07 9.51
N PHE A 181 19.31 -32.60 9.38
CA PHE A 181 20.43 -33.08 10.18
C PHE A 181 20.43 -32.43 11.57
N ILE A 182 20.45 -33.25 12.63
CA ILE A 182 20.59 -32.80 14.02
C ILE A 182 22.04 -32.92 14.44
N LYS A 183 22.64 -31.82 14.74
CA LYS A 183 24.05 -31.71 15.01
C LYS A 183 24.46 -32.24 16.36
N GLU A 184 23.61 -32.09 17.37
CA GLU A 184 23.88 -32.53 18.72
C GLU A 184 23.93 -34.07 18.82
N GLN A 185 23.24 -34.75 17.92
CA GLN A 185 23.15 -36.20 17.84
C GLN A 185 23.83 -36.78 16.59
N ALA A 186 24.45 -35.94 15.77
CA ALA A 186 25.20 -36.28 14.55
C ALA A 186 24.46 -37.16 13.55
N GLY A 187 23.13 -36.99 13.36
CA GLY A 187 22.32 -37.79 12.44
C GLY A 187 21.08 -37.05 11.90
N TYR A 188 20.31 -37.75 11.05
CA TYR A 188 19.15 -37.18 10.37
C TYR A 188 17.84 -37.53 11.06
N LEU A 189 16.82 -36.67 10.91
CA LEU A 189 15.46 -36.93 11.39
C LEU A 189 14.56 -37.42 10.26
N CYS A 190 13.73 -38.41 10.57
CA CYS A 190 12.64 -38.82 9.69
C CYS A 190 11.60 -37.69 9.54
N HIS A 191 10.73 -37.79 8.54
CA HIS A 191 9.73 -36.78 8.22
C HIS A 191 8.82 -36.43 9.41
N GLU A 192 8.36 -37.44 10.18
CA GLU A 192 7.48 -37.23 11.33
C GLU A 192 8.17 -36.46 12.47
N CYS A 193 9.39 -36.87 12.84
CA CYS A 193 10.16 -36.21 13.89
C CYS A 193 10.56 -34.78 13.49
N ASN A 194 10.88 -34.55 12.20
CA ASN A 194 11.15 -33.21 11.67
C ASN A 194 9.91 -32.31 11.73
N GLN A 195 8.72 -32.84 11.45
CA GLN A 195 7.47 -32.08 11.61
C GLN A 195 7.20 -31.68 13.07
N LEU A 196 7.43 -32.61 14.00
CA LEU A 196 7.28 -32.36 15.44
C LEU A 196 8.27 -31.31 15.93
N LEU A 197 9.52 -31.36 15.48
CA LEU A 197 10.53 -30.37 15.79
C LEU A 197 10.19 -28.99 15.23
N LYS A 198 9.75 -28.92 13.98
CA LYS A 198 9.26 -27.68 13.37
C LYS A 198 8.05 -27.10 14.12
N ALA A 199 7.15 -27.95 14.62
CA ALA A 199 6.02 -27.50 15.43
C ALA A 199 6.46 -26.93 16.79
N LYS A 200 7.45 -27.54 17.44
CA LYS A 200 8.06 -27.03 18.68
C LYS A 200 8.77 -25.69 18.44
N GLU A 201 9.56 -25.57 17.37
CA GLU A 201 10.24 -24.32 17.00
C GLU A 201 9.25 -23.18 16.70
N ARG A 202 8.14 -23.47 15.98
CA ARG A 202 7.07 -22.49 15.73
C ARG A 202 6.43 -22.01 17.04
N LYS A 203 6.17 -22.91 17.99
CA LYS A 203 5.65 -22.55 19.32
C LYS A 203 6.63 -21.69 20.11
N LEU A 204 7.92 -22.02 20.10
CA LEU A 204 8.96 -21.24 20.77
C LEU A 204 9.09 -19.83 20.16
N ARG A 205 9.11 -19.73 18.82
CA ARG A 205 9.10 -18.43 18.12
C ARG A 205 7.85 -17.61 18.45
N ALA A 206 6.67 -18.24 18.46
CA ALA A 206 5.42 -17.56 18.82
C ALA A 206 5.44 -17.06 20.28
N ASN A 207 5.99 -17.85 21.21
CA ASN A 207 6.12 -17.45 22.60
C ASN A 207 7.14 -16.31 22.78
N GLN A 208 8.26 -16.34 22.06
CA GLN A 208 9.26 -15.26 22.06
C GLN A 208 8.69 -13.97 21.49
N LEU A 209 7.94 -14.05 20.37
CA LEU A 209 7.26 -12.89 19.78
C LEU A 209 6.20 -12.30 20.73
N ASN A 210 5.42 -13.15 21.41
CA ASN A 210 4.44 -12.70 22.39
C ASN A 210 5.10 -12.09 23.64
N ALA A 211 6.23 -12.63 24.10
CA ALA A 211 7.00 -12.06 25.19
C ALA A 211 7.59 -10.69 24.79
N ARG A 212 8.14 -10.55 23.57
CA ARG A 212 8.60 -9.27 23.02
C ARG A 212 7.47 -8.25 22.92
N LYS A 213 6.29 -8.65 22.42
CA LYS A 213 5.10 -7.78 22.35
C LYS A 213 4.66 -7.30 23.74
N ARG A 214 4.70 -8.16 24.75
CA ARG A 214 4.39 -7.79 26.14
C ARG A 214 5.42 -6.81 26.71
N ARG A 215 6.72 -7.04 26.50
CA ARG A 215 7.79 -6.13 26.92
C ARG A 215 7.70 -4.78 26.22
N LYS A 216 7.44 -4.77 24.90
CA LYS A 216 7.23 -3.52 24.14
C LYS A 216 6.03 -2.72 24.66
N LYS A 217 4.89 -3.40 24.96
CA LYS A 217 3.72 -2.74 25.58
C LYS A 217 4.02 -2.16 26.96
N VAL A 218 4.77 -2.86 27.77
CA VAL A 218 5.18 -2.39 29.12
C VAL A 218 6.16 -1.21 28.98
N ALA A 219 7.15 -1.29 28.12
CA ALA A 219 8.10 -0.20 27.86
C ALA A 219 7.39 1.03 27.29
N GLN A 220 6.45 0.84 26.35
CA GLN A 220 5.63 1.92 25.79
C GLN A 220 4.70 2.53 26.84
N ALA A 221 4.14 1.72 27.74
CA ALA A 221 3.33 2.21 28.87
C ALA A 221 4.19 2.97 29.89
N LEU A 222 5.45 2.60 30.09
CA LEU A 222 6.39 3.31 30.96
C LEU A 222 6.88 4.63 30.33
N LEU A 223 7.17 4.65 29.04
CA LEU A 223 7.47 5.86 28.28
C LEU A 223 6.28 6.82 28.23
N ASN A 224 5.07 6.30 28.03
CA ASN A 224 3.85 7.10 28.09
C ASN A 224 3.47 7.57 29.52
N LYS A 225 4.07 6.98 30.54
CA LYS A 225 3.87 7.40 31.94
C LYS A 225 4.52 8.75 32.26
N SER A 226 5.56 9.15 31.51
CA SER A 226 6.19 10.47 31.64
C SER A 226 5.40 11.60 30.97
N GLU A 227 4.48 11.28 30.04
CA GLU A 227 3.55 12.22 29.42
C GLU A 227 2.12 11.68 29.43
N ILE A 228 1.49 11.60 30.60
CA ILE A 228 0.05 11.37 30.65
C ILE A 228 -0.63 12.67 30.24
N LYS A 229 -0.72 12.92 28.94
CA LYS A 229 -1.76 13.81 28.43
C LYS A 229 -3.09 13.11 28.70
N VAL A 230 -3.81 13.61 29.68
CA VAL A 230 -5.18 13.15 29.92
C VAL A 230 -5.94 13.29 28.58
N PRO A 231 -6.46 12.22 28.00
CA PRO A 231 -7.18 12.31 26.73
C PRO A 231 -8.36 13.26 26.91
N LYS A 232 -8.65 14.06 25.89
CA LYS A 232 -9.80 14.95 25.93
C LYS A 232 -11.06 14.11 26.17
N LEU A 233 -11.99 14.62 26.99
CA LEU A 233 -13.24 13.93 27.26
C LEU A 233 -13.97 13.54 25.96
N GLN A 234 -13.93 14.40 24.95
CA GLN A 234 -14.45 14.14 23.61
C GLN A 234 -13.87 12.86 23.00
N ASP A 235 -12.55 12.64 23.08
CA ASP A 235 -11.88 11.46 22.51
C ASP A 235 -12.26 10.18 23.26
N VAL A 236 -12.43 10.28 24.60
CA VAL A 236 -12.92 9.17 25.43
C VAL A 236 -14.35 8.81 25.09
N CYS A 237 -15.23 9.81 24.92
CA CYS A 237 -16.63 9.59 24.54
C CYS A 237 -16.73 8.97 23.14
N ILE A 238 -16.02 9.51 22.15
CA ILE A 238 -16.00 8.96 20.77
C ILE A 238 -15.52 7.51 20.80
N LYS A 239 -14.45 7.21 21.52
CA LYS A 239 -13.94 5.85 21.66
C LYS A 239 -14.99 4.91 22.27
N LYS A 240 -15.69 5.34 23.32
CA LYS A 240 -16.73 4.53 23.96
C LYS A 240 -17.94 4.32 23.06
N ILE A 241 -18.38 5.33 22.33
CA ILE A 241 -19.45 5.20 21.34
C ILE A 241 -19.07 4.21 20.25
N THR A 242 -17.86 4.32 19.68
CA THR A 242 -17.40 3.44 18.59
C THR A 242 -17.14 1.99 19.03
N GLU A 243 -16.76 1.77 20.30
CA GLU A 243 -16.60 0.43 20.87
C GLU A 243 -17.94 -0.30 21.07
N ASN A 244 -19.03 0.45 21.31
CA ASN A 244 -20.36 -0.10 21.62
C ASN A 244 -21.43 0.38 20.62
N ILE A 245 -21.05 0.66 19.39
CA ILE A 245 -21.93 1.28 18.39
C ILE A 245 -23.18 0.45 18.08
N GLU A 246 -23.10 -0.86 18.19
CA GLU A 246 -24.22 -1.78 17.97
C GLU A 246 -25.33 -1.64 19.05
N GLU A 247 -24.99 -1.12 20.23
CA GLU A 247 -25.90 -0.90 21.35
C GLU A 247 -26.50 0.53 21.36
N VAL A 248 -25.97 1.39 20.46
CA VAL A 248 -26.45 2.78 20.37
C VAL A 248 -27.71 2.85 19.52
N ASP A 249 -28.75 3.42 20.07
CA ASP A 249 -30.04 3.64 19.37
C ASP A 249 -30.06 4.97 18.59
N VAL A 250 -29.46 6.04 19.17
CA VAL A 250 -29.42 7.38 18.59
C VAL A 250 -28.14 8.10 18.99
N LEU A 251 -27.48 8.73 18.03
CA LEU A 251 -26.27 9.54 18.31
C LEU A 251 -26.61 10.95 18.84
N GLY A 252 -27.81 11.45 18.57
CA GLY A 252 -28.20 12.81 18.92
C GLY A 252 -27.42 13.89 18.16
N ASP A 253 -27.54 15.14 18.59
CA ASP A 253 -26.80 16.26 18.01
C ASP A 253 -25.42 16.38 18.65
N ILE A 254 -24.47 15.67 18.08
CA ILE A 254 -23.04 15.68 18.49
C ILE A 254 -22.18 16.60 17.63
N GLY A 255 -22.77 17.25 16.62
CA GLY A 255 -22.09 18.12 15.67
C GLY A 255 -21.34 17.37 14.57
N GLN A 256 -21.27 17.99 13.38
CA GLN A 256 -20.71 17.39 12.15
C GLN A 256 -19.29 16.84 12.31
N VAL A 257 -18.43 17.56 13.04
CA VAL A 257 -17.02 17.14 13.25
C VAL A 257 -16.93 15.81 13.97
N ASN A 258 -17.77 15.60 14.99
CA ASN A 258 -17.80 14.34 15.74
C ASN A 258 -18.44 13.22 14.93
N MET A 259 -19.49 13.52 14.17
CA MET A 259 -20.12 12.59 13.24
C MET A 259 -19.09 12.04 12.25
N ASN A 260 -18.31 12.92 11.59
CA ASN A 260 -17.28 12.52 10.64
C ASN A 260 -16.16 11.71 11.31
N ARG A 261 -15.77 12.07 12.54
CA ARG A 261 -14.76 11.30 13.29
C ARG A 261 -15.24 9.89 13.63
N ILE A 262 -16.49 9.75 14.07
CA ILE A 262 -17.11 8.45 14.36
C ILE A 262 -17.20 7.63 13.06
N SER A 263 -17.71 8.22 11.98
CA SER A 263 -17.80 7.58 10.66
C SER A 263 -16.43 7.04 10.19
N LYS A 264 -15.36 7.84 10.27
CA LYS A 264 -14.00 7.42 9.93
C LYS A 264 -13.50 6.24 10.79
N ILE A 265 -13.80 6.25 12.09
CA ILE A 265 -13.41 5.15 12.99
C ILE A 265 -14.20 3.87 12.67
N LEU A 266 -15.51 3.99 12.44
CA LEU A 266 -16.35 2.84 12.05
C LEU A 266 -15.90 2.24 10.72
N SER A 267 -15.60 3.08 9.73
CA SER A 267 -15.08 2.63 8.45
C SER A 267 -13.73 1.92 8.61
N LYS A 268 -12.80 2.49 9.37
CA LYS A 268 -11.50 1.85 9.66
C LYS A 268 -11.64 0.49 10.35
N ASN A 269 -12.63 0.35 11.21
CA ASN A 269 -12.94 -0.89 11.94
C ASN A 269 -13.86 -1.83 11.15
N ARG A 270 -14.35 -1.42 9.95
CA ARG A 270 -15.38 -2.10 9.16
C ARG A 270 -16.65 -2.41 9.93
N SER A 271 -17.01 -1.50 10.83
CA SER A 271 -18.20 -1.60 11.70
C SER A 271 -19.40 -0.81 11.16
N LEU A 272 -19.24 -0.13 10.01
CA LEU A 272 -20.35 0.50 9.31
C LEU A 272 -21.16 -0.57 8.60
N ASN A 273 -22.44 -0.69 8.94
CA ASN A 273 -23.40 -1.64 8.39
C ASN A 273 -24.79 -1.01 8.26
N ASN A 274 -25.78 -1.75 7.80
CA ASN A 274 -27.14 -1.27 7.58
C ASN A 274 -27.80 -0.63 8.82
N LYS A 275 -27.50 -1.12 10.01
CA LYS A 275 -28.01 -0.58 11.27
C LYS A 275 -27.23 0.66 11.69
N THR A 276 -25.91 0.56 11.76
CA THR A 276 -25.07 1.65 12.27
C THR A 276 -25.07 2.87 11.35
N MET A 277 -25.25 2.67 10.03
CA MET A 277 -25.40 3.76 9.08
C MET A 277 -26.59 4.68 9.42
N THR A 278 -27.72 4.10 9.83
CA THR A 278 -28.94 4.88 10.11
C THR A 278 -28.79 5.84 11.30
N LEU A 279 -27.83 5.60 12.19
CA LEU A 279 -27.51 6.50 13.30
C LEU A 279 -27.03 7.90 12.87
N PHE A 280 -26.52 8.00 11.63
CA PHE A 280 -26.01 9.24 11.06
C PHE A 280 -27.05 10.01 10.27
N LEU A 281 -28.19 9.39 9.93
CA LEU A 281 -29.18 9.97 9.05
C LEU A 281 -30.17 10.84 9.83
N THR A 282 -30.11 12.14 9.60
CA THR A 282 -31.02 13.12 10.19
C THR A 282 -31.55 14.08 9.13
N PRO A 283 -32.79 14.58 9.25
CA PRO A 283 -33.41 15.46 8.26
C PRO A 283 -32.66 16.78 8.02
N ASP A 284 -31.95 17.27 9.02
CA ASP A 284 -31.19 18.53 8.96
C ASP A 284 -29.75 18.35 8.46
N LEU A 285 -29.35 17.10 8.16
CA LEU A 285 -28.00 16.80 7.71
C LEU A 285 -27.71 17.43 6.36
N LYS A 286 -26.62 18.20 6.29
CA LYS A 286 -26.16 18.85 5.06
C LYS A 286 -24.99 18.12 4.39
N ARG A 287 -24.18 17.41 5.19
CA ARG A 287 -22.98 16.73 4.69
C ARG A 287 -22.87 15.34 5.31
N LEU A 288 -22.76 14.32 4.46
CA LEU A 288 -22.59 12.94 4.86
C LEU A 288 -21.33 12.35 4.22
N GLU A 289 -20.45 11.77 5.04
CA GLU A 289 -19.21 11.14 4.59
C GLU A 289 -19.12 9.73 5.17
N PHE A 290 -19.16 8.71 4.31
CA PHE A 290 -18.88 7.32 4.65
C PHE A 290 -17.65 6.81 3.91
N TRP A 291 -16.65 6.35 4.64
CA TRP A 291 -15.34 5.95 4.12
C TRP A 291 -15.23 4.46 3.77
N ASP A 292 -16.17 3.65 4.20
CA ASP A 292 -16.28 2.23 3.84
C ASP A 292 -17.75 1.78 3.89
N CYS A 293 -18.39 1.74 2.72
CA CYS A 293 -19.77 1.28 2.56
C CYS A 293 -19.87 -0.19 2.13
N SER A 294 -18.79 -0.97 2.23
CA SER A 294 -18.75 -2.35 1.72
C SER A 294 -19.75 -3.30 2.38
N ASN A 295 -20.18 -2.99 3.61
CA ASN A 295 -21.15 -3.78 4.38
C ASN A 295 -22.54 -3.13 4.42
N VAL A 296 -22.80 -2.14 3.57
CA VAL A 296 -24.11 -1.47 3.45
C VAL A 296 -24.77 -1.92 2.16
N ASP A 297 -26.01 -2.44 2.26
CA ASP A 297 -26.75 -2.89 1.10
C ASP A 297 -27.46 -1.73 0.35
N SER A 298 -27.91 -2.03 -0.87
CA SER A 298 -28.59 -1.08 -1.75
C SER A 298 -29.84 -0.46 -1.12
N ASP A 299 -30.68 -1.25 -0.43
CA ASP A 299 -31.88 -0.74 0.23
C ASP A 299 -31.58 0.24 1.35
N SER A 300 -30.49 -0.02 2.08
CA SER A 300 -30.04 0.89 3.13
C SER A 300 -29.45 2.18 2.57
N LEU A 301 -28.76 2.12 1.41
CA LEU A 301 -28.27 3.34 0.74
C LEU A 301 -29.42 4.26 0.33
N ASN A 302 -30.60 3.73 -0.10
CA ASN A 302 -31.78 4.55 -0.39
C ASN A 302 -32.31 5.33 0.80
N LYS A 303 -32.06 4.86 2.03
CA LYS A 303 -32.44 5.58 3.26
C LYS A 303 -31.76 6.94 3.36
N ILE A 304 -30.57 7.11 2.75
CA ILE A 304 -29.85 8.40 2.72
C ILE A 304 -30.78 9.49 2.16
N ALA A 305 -31.33 9.26 0.96
CA ALA A 305 -32.21 10.24 0.34
C ALA A 305 -33.55 10.39 1.05
N SER A 306 -34.07 9.29 1.64
CA SER A 306 -35.34 9.31 2.36
C SER A 306 -35.27 10.09 3.67
N PHE A 307 -34.15 9.97 4.43
CA PHE A 307 -34.00 10.58 5.73
C PHE A 307 -33.28 11.93 5.71
N CYS A 308 -32.48 12.21 4.68
CA CYS A 308 -31.67 13.42 4.59
C CYS A 308 -32.01 14.26 3.34
N PRO A 309 -33.24 14.78 3.19
CA PRO A 309 -33.68 15.52 1.99
C PRO A 309 -32.95 16.87 1.81
N ASN A 310 -32.28 17.36 2.86
CA ASN A 310 -31.54 18.62 2.84
C ASN A 310 -30.04 18.44 2.58
N LEU A 311 -29.62 17.24 2.13
CA LEU A 311 -28.21 16.93 1.91
C LEU A 311 -27.64 17.77 0.77
N GLU A 312 -26.55 18.47 1.05
CA GLU A 312 -25.81 19.33 0.15
C GLU A 312 -24.55 18.64 -0.41
N SER A 313 -23.94 17.74 0.41
CA SER A 313 -22.70 17.03 0.05
C SER A 313 -22.78 15.57 0.47
N LEU A 314 -22.49 14.65 -0.45
CA LEU A 314 -22.50 13.20 -0.23
C LEU A 314 -21.18 12.58 -0.66
N THR A 315 -20.52 11.90 0.26
CA THR A 315 -19.29 11.13 0.00
C THR A 315 -19.50 9.67 0.39
N LEU A 316 -19.40 8.75 -0.58
CA LEU A 316 -19.51 7.32 -0.36
C LEU A 316 -18.28 6.61 -0.92
N PHE A 317 -17.41 6.10 -0.04
CA PHE A 317 -16.26 5.32 -0.43
C PHE A 317 -16.51 3.83 -0.23
N MET A 318 -15.91 3.00 -1.11
CA MET A 318 -16.14 1.55 -1.16
C MET A 318 -17.62 1.21 -1.35
N CYS A 319 -18.32 1.96 -2.21
CA CYS A 319 -19.77 1.87 -2.42
C CYS A 319 -20.15 0.84 -3.52
N GLY A 320 -19.53 -0.34 -3.47
CA GLY A 320 -19.74 -1.40 -4.46
C GLY A 320 -21.16 -1.99 -4.51
N GLN A 321 -22.02 -1.67 -3.54
CA GLN A 321 -23.44 -2.07 -3.51
C GLN A 321 -24.39 -0.96 -4.01
N LEU A 322 -23.85 0.13 -4.55
CA LEU A 322 -24.63 1.21 -5.13
C LEU A 322 -25.08 0.82 -6.54
N HIS A 323 -26.39 0.68 -6.74
CA HIS A 323 -27.04 0.28 -8.01
C HIS A 323 -27.60 1.48 -8.77
N ASN A 324 -28.03 1.26 -10.02
CA ASN A 324 -28.69 2.26 -10.84
C ASN A 324 -29.88 2.91 -10.14
N ASP A 325 -30.73 2.09 -9.52
CA ASP A 325 -31.93 2.55 -8.82
C ASP A 325 -31.63 3.51 -7.66
N ASN A 326 -30.49 3.31 -6.98
CA ASN A 326 -30.06 4.22 -5.92
C ASN A 326 -29.66 5.58 -6.50
N LEU A 327 -28.88 5.59 -7.59
CA LEU A 327 -28.43 6.83 -8.21
C LEU A 327 -29.61 7.62 -8.77
N GLN A 328 -30.57 6.96 -9.42
CA GLN A 328 -31.82 7.56 -9.86
C GLN A 328 -32.64 8.12 -8.70
N TYR A 329 -32.69 7.38 -7.58
CA TYR A 329 -33.39 7.84 -6.39
C TYR A 329 -32.70 9.06 -5.76
N PHE A 330 -31.38 9.15 -5.81
CA PHE A 330 -30.62 10.33 -5.38
C PHE A 330 -30.86 11.52 -6.29
N ALA A 331 -30.90 11.30 -7.63
CA ALA A 331 -31.18 12.36 -8.58
C ALA A 331 -32.51 13.06 -8.28
N THR A 332 -33.53 12.26 -8.03
CA THR A 332 -34.91 12.75 -7.82
C THR A 332 -35.12 13.37 -6.44
N ASN A 333 -34.57 12.78 -5.37
CA ASN A 333 -34.92 13.16 -3.98
C ASN A 333 -33.91 14.11 -3.33
N LEU A 334 -32.62 14.09 -3.71
CA LEU A 334 -31.61 14.96 -3.15
C LEU A 334 -31.48 16.25 -3.98
N THR A 335 -32.52 17.08 -3.98
CA THR A 335 -32.61 18.28 -4.81
C THR A 335 -31.61 19.38 -4.47
N LYS A 336 -31.02 19.35 -3.26
CA LYS A 336 -30.00 20.29 -2.80
C LYS A 336 -28.57 19.80 -2.97
N LEU A 337 -28.40 18.56 -3.43
CA LEU A 337 -27.08 17.97 -3.60
C LEU A 337 -26.30 18.67 -4.72
N HIS A 338 -25.16 19.25 -4.35
CA HIS A 338 -24.25 19.91 -5.29
C HIS A 338 -22.82 19.36 -5.23
N ASP A 339 -22.47 18.59 -4.20
CA ASP A 339 -21.18 17.91 -4.05
C ASP A 339 -21.40 16.39 -3.99
N LEU A 340 -20.93 15.65 -4.99
CA LEU A 340 -21.03 14.19 -5.05
C LEU A 340 -19.65 13.56 -5.22
N ALA A 341 -19.25 12.69 -4.28
CA ALA A 341 -18.01 11.95 -4.32
C ALA A 341 -18.27 10.44 -4.13
N LEU A 342 -17.93 9.64 -5.13
CA LEU A 342 -18.13 8.20 -5.14
C LEU A 342 -16.83 7.46 -5.44
N ASN A 343 -16.54 6.42 -4.65
CA ASN A 343 -15.39 5.54 -4.87
C ASN A 343 -15.86 4.07 -4.94
N GLY A 344 -15.59 3.42 -6.06
CA GLY A 344 -15.96 2.03 -6.30
C GLY A 344 -17.43 1.80 -6.66
N PRO A 345 -18.13 2.67 -7.40
CA PRO A 345 -19.51 2.44 -7.83
C PRO A 345 -19.56 1.49 -9.05
N PHE A 346 -19.20 0.22 -8.83
CA PHE A 346 -19.01 -0.75 -9.92
C PHE A 346 -20.30 -1.22 -10.59
N LEU A 347 -21.48 -1.00 -10.00
CA LEU A 347 -22.76 -1.52 -10.48
C LEU A 347 -23.56 -0.47 -11.25
N ILE A 348 -23.13 0.78 -11.27
CA ILE A 348 -23.80 1.85 -12.02
C ILE A 348 -23.40 1.76 -13.49
N SER A 349 -24.38 1.69 -14.38
CA SER A 349 -24.14 1.61 -15.82
C SER A 349 -23.83 2.97 -16.42
N ASP A 350 -23.16 2.97 -17.57
CA ASP A 350 -22.83 4.18 -18.33
C ASP A 350 -24.07 5.00 -18.69
N VAL A 351 -25.15 4.34 -19.13
CA VAL A 351 -26.45 4.99 -19.41
C VAL A 351 -27.03 5.66 -18.17
N MET A 352 -26.95 5.02 -17.00
CA MET A 352 -27.46 5.61 -15.77
C MET A 352 -26.67 6.87 -15.34
N TRP A 353 -25.37 6.93 -15.66
CA TRP A 353 -24.59 8.15 -15.45
C TRP A 353 -25.09 9.29 -16.33
N GLN A 354 -25.40 9.01 -17.62
CA GLN A 354 -25.95 10.00 -18.55
C GLN A 354 -27.29 10.51 -18.02
N ASP A 355 -28.23 9.63 -17.69
CA ASP A 355 -29.53 9.98 -17.12
C ASP A 355 -29.40 10.84 -15.84
N TYR A 356 -28.44 10.48 -14.97
CA TYR A 356 -28.18 11.22 -13.74
C TYR A 356 -27.70 12.66 -14.02
N PHE A 357 -26.78 12.85 -14.97
CA PHE A 357 -26.28 14.18 -15.28
C PHE A 357 -27.31 15.03 -16.03
N GLU A 358 -28.17 14.44 -16.84
CA GLU A 358 -29.28 15.14 -17.47
C GLU A 358 -30.28 15.66 -16.42
N GLU A 359 -30.61 14.86 -15.40
CA GLU A 359 -31.56 15.25 -14.35
C GLU A 359 -30.93 16.15 -13.28
N ALA A 360 -29.75 15.81 -12.82
CA ALA A 360 -29.12 16.40 -11.62
C ALA A 360 -27.91 17.29 -11.92
N GLY A 361 -27.36 17.24 -13.15
CA GLY A 361 -26.07 17.86 -13.48
C GLY A 361 -26.06 19.38 -13.28
N SER A 362 -27.14 20.07 -13.63
CA SER A 362 -27.18 21.54 -13.54
C SER A 362 -26.95 22.11 -12.14
N ARG A 363 -27.13 21.30 -11.09
CA ARG A 363 -26.92 21.71 -9.68
C ARG A 363 -25.55 21.28 -9.13
N LEU A 364 -24.82 20.37 -9.81
CA LEU A 364 -23.52 19.91 -9.35
C LEU A 364 -22.46 20.99 -9.50
N THR A 365 -21.69 21.19 -8.43
CA THR A 365 -20.51 22.05 -8.40
C THR A 365 -19.23 21.29 -8.11
N LYS A 366 -19.34 20.13 -7.45
CA LYS A 366 -18.20 19.22 -7.23
C LYS A 366 -18.58 17.81 -7.58
N PHE A 367 -17.73 17.22 -8.40
CA PHE A 367 -17.87 15.83 -8.78
C PHE A 367 -16.55 15.09 -8.64
N GLU A 368 -16.62 13.98 -7.89
CA GLU A 368 -15.51 13.06 -7.68
C GLU A 368 -15.95 11.63 -7.95
N ILE A 369 -15.24 10.94 -8.85
CA ILE A 369 -15.45 9.53 -9.13
C ILE A 369 -14.13 8.79 -9.20
N ARG A 370 -14.07 7.62 -8.53
CA ARG A 370 -12.86 6.82 -8.42
C ARG A 370 -13.15 5.34 -8.57
N ASN A 371 -12.18 4.61 -9.11
CA ASN A 371 -12.15 3.15 -9.13
C ASN A 371 -13.40 2.52 -9.74
N THR A 372 -13.71 2.82 -10.99
CA THR A 372 -14.79 2.16 -11.73
C THR A 372 -14.46 2.03 -13.21
N HIS A 373 -14.89 0.90 -13.79
CA HIS A 373 -14.76 0.62 -15.22
C HIS A 373 -16.06 0.93 -16.01
N ARG A 374 -17.12 1.36 -15.31
CA ARG A 374 -18.44 1.61 -15.92
C ARG A 374 -18.76 3.11 -16.07
N PHE A 375 -17.81 3.96 -15.81
CA PHE A 375 -17.88 5.38 -16.15
C PHE A 375 -17.11 5.55 -17.46
N GLY A 376 -17.85 5.52 -18.57
CA GLY A 376 -17.28 5.51 -19.92
C GLY A 376 -17.19 6.92 -20.55
N ASN A 377 -16.83 6.91 -21.81
CA ASN A 377 -16.69 8.14 -22.61
C ASN A 377 -17.97 8.95 -22.66
N ASP A 378 -19.12 8.30 -22.89
CA ASP A 378 -20.42 8.96 -22.97
C ASP A 378 -20.85 9.54 -21.63
N SER A 379 -20.50 8.88 -20.51
CA SER A 379 -20.70 9.42 -19.16
C SER A 379 -19.91 10.72 -18.93
N LEU A 380 -18.66 10.77 -19.38
CA LEU A 380 -17.85 11.99 -19.23
C LEU A 380 -18.36 13.12 -20.11
N ILE A 381 -18.80 12.84 -21.34
CA ILE A 381 -19.42 13.83 -22.22
C ILE A 381 -20.67 14.41 -21.56
N SER A 382 -21.58 13.56 -21.10
CA SER A 382 -22.82 13.99 -20.43
C SER A 382 -22.54 14.80 -19.15
N LEU A 383 -21.56 14.38 -18.35
CA LEU A 383 -21.09 15.17 -17.21
C LEU A 383 -20.67 16.58 -17.62
N LEU A 384 -19.78 16.69 -18.61
CA LEU A 384 -19.23 17.98 -19.05
C LEU A 384 -20.31 18.89 -19.67
N GLU A 385 -21.20 18.34 -20.47
CA GLU A 385 -22.32 19.08 -21.09
C GLU A 385 -23.28 19.68 -20.06
N ASN A 386 -23.63 18.90 -19.05
CA ASN A 386 -24.63 19.30 -18.05
C ASN A 386 -24.05 20.05 -16.85
N THR A 387 -22.77 19.85 -16.52
CA THR A 387 -22.17 20.40 -15.30
C THR A 387 -20.98 21.32 -15.54
N GLY A 388 -20.29 21.21 -16.68
CA GLY A 388 -18.96 21.78 -16.93
C GLY A 388 -18.80 23.24 -16.50
N LYS A 389 -19.78 24.10 -16.81
CA LYS A 389 -19.76 25.54 -16.48
C LYS A 389 -19.86 25.84 -14.98
N ASN A 390 -20.44 24.92 -14.21
CA ASN A 390 -20.69 25.12 -12.78
C ASN A 390 -19.62 24.48 -11.90
N LEU A 391 -18.74 23.66 -12.48
CA LEU A 391 -17.75 22.90 -11.71
C LEU A 391 -16.74 23.82 -11.04
N THR A 392 -16.56 23.60 -9.75
CA THR A 392 -15.48 24.14 -8.93
C THR A 392 -14.45 23.06 -8.57
N SER A 393 -14.86 21.78 -8.58
CA SER A 393 -13.98 20.65 -8.35
C SER A 393 -14.34 19.48 -9.27
N LEU A 394 -13.37 18.98 -10.02
CA LEU A 394 -13.49 17.80 -10.88
C LEU A 394 -12.38 16.82 -10.55
N LYS A 395 -12.77 15.62 -10.09
CA LYS A 395 -11.81 14.57 -9.73
C LYS A 395 -12.16 13.25 -10.39
N LEU A 396 -11.30 12.84 -11.31
CA LEU A 396 -11.40 11.63 -12.11
C LEU A 396 -10.19 10.74 -11.83
N SER A 397 -10.39 9.59 -11.20
CA SER A 397 -9.30 8.73 -10.78
C SER A 397 -9.57 7.24 -11.04
N ARG A 398 -8.64 6.56 -11.70
CA ARG A 398 -8.74 5.11 -11.98
C ARG A 398 -10.07 4.74 -12.66
N LEU A 399 -10.34 5.37 -13.79
CA LEU A 399 -11.56 5.17 -14.58
C LEU A 399 -11.22 4.35 -15.82
N ASP A 400 -11.29 3.02 -15.73
CA ASP A 400 -10.93 2.11 -16.83
C ASP A 400 -11.94 2.15 -18.00
N GLY A 401 -13.07 2.83 -17.84
CA GLY A 401 -14.04 3.07 -18.91
C GLY A 401 -13.70 4.23 -19.85
N LEU A 402 -12.77 5.10 -19.47
CA LEU A 402 -12.30 6.23 -20.28
C LEU A 402 -11.07 5.78 -21.08
N ASN A 403 -11.25 5.58 -22.37
CA ASN A 403 -10.25 4.97 -23.24
C ASN A 403 -9.92 5.80 -24.50
N SER A 404 -10.32 7.08 -24.55
CA SER A 404 -10.06 7.97 -25.66
C SER A 404 -9.45 9.29 -25.19
N SER A 405 -8.29 9.65 -25.75
CA SER A 405 -7.65 10.95 -25.52
C SER A 405 -8.49 12.11 -26.05
N GLU A 406 -9.27 11.89 -27.12
CA GLU A 406 -10.17 12.89 -27.68
C GLU A 406 -11.23 13.33 -26.66
N ILE A 407 -11.72 12.38 -25.84
CA ILE A 407 -12.73 12.66 -24.82
C ILE A 407 -12.15 13.51 -23.69
N TYR A 408 -10.94 13.21 -23.24
CA TYR A 408 -10.23 14.08 -22.30
C TYR A 408 -9.97 15.47 -22.91
N GLY A 409 -9.74 15.53 -24.22
CA GLY A 409 -9.58 16.77 -24.98
C GLY A 409 -10.81 17.67 -25.01
N LEU A 410 -12.00 17.16 -24.67
CA LEU A 410 -13.21 17.96 -24.52
C LEU A 410 -13.27 18.75 -23.20
N ILE A 411 -12.56 18.31 -22.17
CA ILE A 411 -12.58 18.96 -20.85
C ILE A 411 -12.34 20.47 -20.95
N PRO A 412 -11.25 20.98 -21.58
CA PRO A 412 -11.00 22.40 -21.67
C PRO A 412 -12.16 23.20 -22.29
N HIS A 413 -12.86 22.60 -23.26
CA HIS A 413 -13.96 23.26 -23.96
C HIS A 413 -15.16 23.52 -23.05
N TYR A 414 -15.53 22.55 -22.22
CA TYR A 414 -16.72 22.66 -21.38
C TYR A 414 -16.50 23.39 -20.06
N ILE A 415 -15.25 23.42 -19.54
CA ILE A 415 -14.92 24.09 -18.29
C ILE A 415 -14.45 25.55 -18.48
N SER A 416 -14.49 26.07 -19.70
CA SER A 416 -13.97 27.41 -20.02
C SER A 416 -14.61 28.55 -19.20
N ASP A 417 -15.88 28.39 -18.83
CA ASP A 417 -16.63 29.36 -18.02
C ASP A 417 -16.65 29.01 -16.53
N SER A 418 -16.02 27.91 -16.14
CA SER A 418 -16.00 27.40 -14.74
C SER A 418 -15.00 28.18 -13.89
N LYS A 419 -15.18 28.12 -12.57
CA LYS A 419 -14.21 28.60 -11.58
C LYS A 419 -13.58 27.42 -10.88
N LEU A 420 -12.91 26.57 -11.67
CA LEU A 420 -12.31 25.35 -11.16
C LEU A 420 -11.20 25.67 -10.17
N THR A 421 -11.32 25.16 -8.95
CA THR A 421 -10.32 25.31 -7.87
C THR A 421 -9.55 24.01 -7.63
N ASP A 422 -10.17 22.87 -7.94
CA ASP A 422 -9.60 21.55 -7.71
C ASP A 422 -9.72 20.70 -8.97
N LEU A 423 -8.59 20.27 -9.51
CA LEU A 423 -8.52 19.34 -10.64
C LEU A 423 -7.72 18.10 -10.26
N GLU A 424 -8.32 16.95 -10.48
CA GLU A 424 -7.64 15.67 -10.43
C GLU A 424 -7.97 14.85 -11.67
N ILE A 425 -6.94 14.46 -12.41
CA ILE A 425 -6.98 13.44 -13.45
C ILE A 425 -5.84 12.49 -13.12
N SER A 426 -6.15 11.35 -12.50
CA SER A 426 -5.12 10.49 -11.96
C SER A 426 -5.33 9.02 -12.33
N TYR A 427 -4.20 8.33 -12.57
CA TYR A 427 -4.15 6.93 -12.96
C TYR A 427 -5.11 6.60 -14.12
N PRO A 428 -4.93 7.22 -15.30
CA PRO A 428 -5.70 6.89 -16.50
C PRO A 428 -5.49 5.41 -16.87
N GLN A 429 -6.40 4.83 -17.65
CA GLN A 429 -6.31 3.43 -18.08
C GLN A 429 -5.03 3.16 -18.87
N ASP A 430 -4.70 4.06 -19.80
CA ASP A 430 -3.49 3.99 -20.61
C ASP A 430 -2.66 5.26 -20.43
N GLU A 431 -1.36 5.13 -20.46
CA GLU A 431 -0.40 6.22 -20.24
C GLU A 431 -0.53 7.32 -21.30
N GLU A 432 -0.83 6.97 -22.54
CA GLU A 432 -0.92 7.90 -23.68
C GLU A 432 -2.19 8.77 -23.69
N LEU A 433 -3.17 8.49 -22.80
CA LEU A 433 -4.43 9.24 -22.78
C LEU A 433 -4.26 10.70 -22.35
N ILE A 434 -3.28 10.96 -21.49
CA ILE A 434 -3.04 12.29 -20.91
C ILE A 434 -1.68 12.80 -21.37
N SER A 435 -1.69 13.81 -22.24
CA SER A 435 -0.50 14.44 -22.78
C SER A 435 -0.21 15.80 -22.14
N ASP A 436 1.05 16.26 -22.25
CA ASP A 436 1.43 17.62 -21.83
C ASP A 436 0.56 18.70 -22.46
N ASP A 437 0.26 18.59 -23.77
CA ASP A 437 -0.55 19.57 -24.50
C ASP A 437 -1.98 19.69 -23.95
N LEU A 438 -2.57 18.55 -23.57
CA LEU A 438 -3.89 18.54 -22.93
C LEU A 438 -3.85 19.28 -21.58
N ILE A 439 -2.90 18.93 -20.73
CA ILE A 439 -2.78 19.58 -19.41
C ILE A 439 -2.46 21.05 -19.54
N ILE A 440 -1.54 21.45 -20.41
CA ILE A 440 -1.23 22.86 -20.69
C ILE A 440 -2.49 23.60 -21.14
N THR A 441 -3.29 23.00 -22.01
CA THR A 441 -4.54 23.60 -22.48
C THR A 441 -5.54 23.79 -21.33
N ILE A 442 -5.75 22.79 -20.49
CA ILE A 442 -6.62 22.90 -19.31
C ILE A 442 -6.12 24.00 -18.37
N LEU A 443 -4.82 24.00 -18.05
CA LEU A 443 -4.24 25.00 -17.15
C LEU A 443 -4.27 26.41 -17.72
N SER A 444 -4.18 26.58 -19.04
CA SER A 444 -4.30 27.89 -19.68
C SER A 444 -5.69 28.52 -19.49
N ILE A 445 -6.70 27.70 -19.25
CA ILE A 445 -8.09 28.14 -19.07
C ILE A 445 -8.43 28.30 -17.59
N THR A 446 -7.98 27.35 -16.74
CA THR A 446 -8.42 27.26 -15.32
C THR A 446 -7.36 27.67 -14.32
N GLY A 447 -6.11 27.85 -14.75
CA GLY A 447 -4.96 27.99 -13.86
C GLY A 447 -5.06 29.17 -12.88
N ASP A 448 -5.66 30.27 -13.26
CA ASP A 448 -5.82 31.46 -12.40
C ASP A 448 -6.66 31.18 -11.14
N THR A 449 -7.61 30.25 -11.20
CA THR A 449 -8.48 29.88 -10.08
C THR A 449 -8.05 28.62 -9.37
N LEU A 450 -7.12 27.84 -9.99
CA LEU A 450 -6.72 26.52 -9.51
C LEU A 450 -5.85 26.63 -8.25
N THR A 451 -6.27 25.93 -7.20
CA THR A 451 -5.57 25.82 -5.91
C THR A 451 -5.04 24.41 -5.65
N SER A 452 -5.63 23.40 -6.28
CA SER A 452 -5.24 21.99 -6.13
C SER A 452 -5.15 21.30 -7.49
N LEU A 453 -3.99 20.69 -7.76
CA LEU A 453 -3.72 19.91 -8.98
C LEU A 453 -3.18 18.54 -8.60
N ASN A 454 -3.86 17.50 -9.07
CA ASN A 454 -3.41 16.12 -8.93
C ASN A 454 -3.39 15.42 -10.30
N LEU A 455 -2.19 14.98 -10.71
CA LEU A 455 -1.90 14.27 -11.95
C LEU A 455 -1.18 12.94 -11.69
N ASP A 456 -1.45 12.32 -10.55
CA ASP A 456 -0.79 11.07 -10.15
C ASP A 456 -0.96 9.98 -11.20
N GLY A 457 0.13 9.29 -11.53
CA GLY A 457 0.10 8.15 -12.46
C GLY A 457 -0.11 8.50 -13.93
N CYS A 458 -0.05 9.77 -14.32
CA CYS A 458 -0.02 10.20 -15.71
C CYS A 458 1.42 10.11 -16.26
N SER A 459 1.93 8.90 -16.41
CA SER A 459 3.35 8.61 -16.64
C SER A 459 3.92 9.14 -17.96
N SER A 460 3.07 9.50 -18.95
CA SER A 460 3.50 10.14 -20.19
C SER A 460 3.82 11.63 -20.05
N LEU A 461 3.48 12.24 -18.91
CA LEU A 461 3.75 13.67 -18.69
C LEU A 461 5.25 13.89 -18.45
N THR A 462 5.77 14.96 -19.10
CA THR A 462 7.14 15.43 -18.96
C THR A 462 7.20 16.73 -18.16
N GLU A 463 8.40 17.27 -17.92
CA GLU A 463 8.53 18.60 -17.30
C GLU A 463 7.90 19.73 -18.11
N ARG A 464 7.46 19.48 -19.34
CA ARG A 464 6.87 20.49 -20.22
C ARG A 464 5.55 21.04 -19.63
N PHE A 465 4.68 20.19 -19.06
CA PHE A 465 3.46 20.69 -18.44
C PHE A 465 3.74 21.59 -17.22
N LEU A 466 4.84 21.34 -16.49
CA LEU A 466 5.26 22.24 -15.41
C LEU A 466 5.72 23.59 -15.95
N LEU A 467 6.65 23.59 -16.91
CA LEU A 467 7.25 24.80 -17.48
C LEU A 467 6.26 25.64 -18.27
N GLU A 468 5.45 25.01 -19.11
CA GLU A 468 4.53 25.71 -20.02
C GLU A 468 3.11 25.84 -19.48
N GLY A 469 2.72 25.01 -18.50
CA GLY A 469 1.42 25.02 -17.86
C GLY A 469 1.46 25.65 -16.48
N VAL A 470 1.96 24.91 -15.48
CA VAL A 470 1.91 25.33 -14.06
C VAL A 470 2.60 26.68 -13.84
N VAL A 471 3.83 26.82 -14.33
CA VAL A 471 4.63 28.06 -14.17
C VAL A 471 3.94 29.27 -14.82
N LYS A 472 3.28 29.09 -15.96
CA LYS A 472 2.68 30.24 -16.68
C LYS A 472 1.29 30.60 -16.16
N PHE A 473 0.50 29.66 -15.72
CA PHE A 473 -0.93 29.85 -15.54
C PHE A 473 -1.45 29.65 -14.12
N CYS A 474 -0.67 29.05 -13.19
CA CYS A 474 -1.16 28.65 -11.86
C CYS A 474 -0.55 29.47 -10.70
N PRO A 475 -0.83 30.75 -10.56
CA PRO A 475 -0.21 31.58 -9.51
C PRO A 475 -0.73 31.26 -8.10
N ASN A 476 -1.89 30.62 -7.98
CA ASN A 476 -2.58 30.40 -6.71
C ASN A 476 -2.53 28.94 -6.22
N LEU A 477 -1.71 28.09 -6.86
CA LEU A 477 -1.63 26.69 -6.49
C LEU A 477 -1.03 26.51 -5.09
N THR A 478 -1.68 25.70 -4.27
CA THR A 478 -1.29 25.37 -2.90
C THR A 478 -1.06 23.88 -2.71
N HIS A 479 -1.70 23.03 -3.51
CA HIS A 479 -1.62 21.57 -3.42
C HIS A 479 -1.19 21.01 -4.77
N LEU A 480 -0.09 20.27 -4.80
CA LEU A 480 0.44 19.63 -6.00
C LEU A 480 0.76 18.17 -5.74
N SER A 481 0.10 17.26 -6.46
CA SER A 481 0.40 15.84 -6.47
C SER A 481 0.73 15.38 -7.88
N ILE A 482 1.93 14.84 -8.06
CA ILE A 482 2.44 14.36 -9.34
C ILE A 482 3.19 13.03 -9.16
N GLN A 483 2.62 12.15 -8.37
CA GLN A 483 3.22 10.87 -8.04
C GLN A 483 3.30 9.96 -9.27
N HIS A 484 4.32 9.10 -9.34
CA HIS A 484 4.52 8.13 -10.43
C HIS A 484 4.73 8.77 -11.82
N LEU A 485 5.35 9.95 -11.90
CA LEU A 485 5.72 10.60 -13.17
C LEU A 485 7.22 10.40 -13.43
N ASP A 486 7.55 9.35 -14.15
CA ASP A 486 8.94 8.91 -14.36
C ASP A 486 9.68 9.69 -15.45
N GLN A 487 8.94 10.39 -16.32
CA GLN A 487 9.50 11.15 -17.44
C GLN A 487 10.04 12.55 -17.03
N ILE A 488 9.70 13.01 -15.82
CA ILE A 488 10.15 14.32 -15.34
C ILE A 488 11.62 14.25 -14.97
N THR A 489 12.44 15.11 -15.61
CA THR A 489 13.87 15.18 -15.34
C THR A 489 14.21 16.08 -14.15
N ASN A 490 15.34 15.77 -13.47
CA ASN A 490 15.84 16.59 -12.36
C ASN A 490 16.06 18.06 -12.76
N GLU A 491 16.68 18.28 -13.92
CA GLU A 491 16.99 19.62 -14.42
C GLU A 491 15.74 20.39 -14.83
N GLY A 492 14.79 19.71 -15.50
CA GLY A 492 13.53 20.30 -15.95
C GLY A 492 12.66 20.76 -14.79
N PHE A 493 12.52 19.88 -13.76
CA PHE A 493 11.79 20.19 -12.54
C PHE A 493 12.45 21.35 -11.77
N ALA A 494 13.76 21.32 -11.58
CA ALA A 494 14.50 22.39 -10.90
C ALA A 494 14.32 23.73 -11.61
N LYS A 495 14.41 23.74 -12.95
CA LYS A 495 14.16 24.93 -13.75
C LYS A 495 12.73 25.45 -13.55
N ALA A 496 11.73 24.56 -13.60
CA ALA A 496 10.33 24.93 -13.41
C ALA A 496 10.10 25.59 -12.04
N PHE A 497 10.59 25.01 -10.95
CA PHE A 497 10.39 25.58 -9.61
C PHE A 497 11.16 26.88 -9.37
N LYS A 498 12.33 27.03 -9.98
CA LYS A 498 13.07 28.29 -9.95
C LYS A 498 12.33 29.42 -10.63
N GLU A 499 11.71 29.16 -11.78
CA GLU A 499 10.88 30.13 -12.50
C GLU A 499 9.54 30.36 -11.77
N TYR A 500 8.96 29.29 -11.20
CA TYR A 500 7.68 29.33 -10.49
C TYR A 500 7.70 30.23 -9.25
N GLY A 501 8.82 30.31 -8.55
CA GLY A 501 9.00 31.22 -7.42
C GLY A 501 8.82 32.70 -7.74
N GLN A 502 8.86 33.10 -9.02
CA GLN A 502 8.59 34.47 -9.46
C GLN A 502 7.09 34.75 -9.57
N ILE A 503 6.27 33.74 -9.81
CA ILE A 503 4.84 33.83 -10.09
C ILE A 503 4.02 33.46 -8.88
N ASN A 504 4.26 32.28 -8.31
CA ASN A 504 3.66 31.83 -7.05
C ASN A 504 4.54 32.22 -5.86
N GLN A 505 4.36 33.41 -5.35
CA GLN A 505 5.11 33.91 -4.19
C GLN A 505 4.57 33.35 -2.86
N GLY A 506 3.38 32.76 -2.87
CA GLY A 506 2.75 32.19 -1.68
C GLY A 506 3.36 30.87 -1.21
N GLY A 507 3.93 30.08 -2.13
CA GLY A 507 4.45 28.75 -1.90
C GLY A 507 3.36 27.67 -1.83
N LEU A 508 3.78 26.39 -1.91
CA LEU A 508 2.90 25.24 -1.80
C LEU A 508 2.73 24.81 -0.33
N ILE A 509 1.58 24.27 -0.01
CA ILE A 509 1.23 23.74 1.33
C ILE A 509 1.39 22.23 1.38
N GLU A 510 0.94 21.52 0.35
CA GLU A 510 1.02 20.06 0.25
C GLU A 510 1.67 19.68 -1.08
N VAL A 511 2.69 18.81 -1.02
CA VAL A 511 3.40 18.32 -2.20
C VAL A 511 3.68 16.83 -2.09
N TYR A 512 3.27 16.10 -3.12
CA TYR A 512 3.47 14.65 -3.20
C TYR A 512 4.22 14.30 -4.49
N LEU A 513 5.45 13.79 -4.35
CA LEU A 513 6.37 13.41 -5.44
C LEU A 513 6.73 11.92 -5.40
N THR A 514 5.92 11.10 -4.73
CA THR A 514 6.20 9.67 -4.56
C THR A 514 6.50 8.99 -5.89
N LYS A 515 7.67 8.33 -5.98
CA LYS A 515 8.12 7.59 -7.16
C LYS A 515 8.36 8.42 -8.43
N CYS A 516 8.61 9.70 -8.33
CA CYS A 516 9.17 10.48 -9.44
C CYS A 516 10.68 10.20 -9.52
N ILE A 517 11.04 9.04 -10.04
CA ILE A 517 12.40 8.46 -9.95
C ILE A 517 13.49 9.30 -10.63
N GLY A 518 13.11 10.18 -11.56
CA GLY A 518 14.03 11.12 -12.23
C GLY A 518 14.47 12.31 -11.37
N LEU A 519 13.80 12.56 -10.22
CA LEU A 519 14.09 13.71 -9.36
C LEU A 519 15.24 13.42 -8.39
N GLY A 520 16.14 14.38 -8.26
CA GLY A 520 17.30 14.32 -7.36
C GLY A 520 17.47 15.60 -6.54
N ASP A 521 18.69 15.82 -6.07
CA ASP A 521 19.04 16.89 -5.13
C ASP A 521 18.62 18.29 -5.62
N GLU A 522 18.86 18.60 -6.89
CA GLU A 522 18.60 19.93 -7.46
C GLU A 522 17.11 20.24 -7.53
N ALA A 523 16.32 19.26 -8.02
CA ALA A 523 14.87 19.38 -8.11
C ALA A 523 14.24 19.63 -6.74
N VAL A 524 14.62 18.81 -5.75
CA VAL A 524 14.10 18.91 -4.39
C VAL A 524 14.57 20.19 -3.70
N TYR A 525 15.78 20.64 -3.98
CA TYR A 525 16.30 21.90 -3.42
C TYR A 525 15.53 23.12 -3.90
N GLU A 526 15.25 23.23 -5.21
CA GLU A 526 14.46 24.35 -5.76
C GLU A 526 13.02 24.34 -5.24
N LEU A 527 12.40 23.16 -5.08
CA LEU A 527 11.12 23.02 -4.38
C LEU A 527 11.19 23.55 -2.94
N PHE A 528 12.24 23.18 -2.21
CA PHE A 528 12.42 23.61 -0.83
C PHE A 528 12.64 25.12 -0.73
N GLN A 529 13.44 25.69 -1.61
CA GLN A 529 13.61 27.14 -1.69
C GLN A 529 12.30 27.87 -1.94
N HIS A 530 11.44 27.30 -2.80
CA HIS A 530 10.15 27.88 -3.12
C HIS A 530 9.15 27.77 -1.96
N SER A 531 9.01 26.58 -1.35
CA SER A 531 7.82 26.28 -0.53
C SER A 531 8.12 25.96 0.94
N SER A 532 9.37 25.87 1.38
CA SER A 532 9.71 25.42 2.74
C SER A 532 8.98 26.15 3.87
N HIS A 533 8.71 27.44 3.67
CA HIS A 533 8.05 28.29 4.66
C HIS A 533 6.53 28.06 4.79
N THR A 534 5.91 27.39 3.81
CA THR A 534 4.47 27.10 3.78
C THR A 534 4.14 25.62 3.81
N LEU A 535 5.09 24.74 3.50
CA LEU A 535 4.87 23.28 3.49
C LEU A 535 4.39 22.76 4.84
N VAL A 536 3.25 22.07 4.80
CA VAL A 536 2.62 21.35 5.90
C VAL A 536 2.74 19.86 5.73
N GLU A 537 2.56 19.36 4.49
CA GLU A 537 2.70 17.95 4.13
C GLU A 537 3.61 17.80 2.92
N LEU A 538 4.56 16.88 3.02
CA LEU A 538 5.54 16.61 1.97
C LEU A 538 5.79 15.11 1.86
N SER A 539 5.77 14.58 0.62
CA SER A 539 6.27 13.24 0.31
C SER A 539 7.31 13.30 -0.79
N ILE A 540 8.50 12.81 -0.48
CA ILE A 540 9.61 12.55 -1.42
C ILE A 540 9.93 11.05 -1.48
N ASN A 541 8.93 10.22 -1.17
CA ASN A 541 9.05 8.78 -1.10
C ASN A 541 9.59 8.19 -2.42
N SER A 542 10.52 7.25 -2.31
CA SER A 542 11.16 6.54 -3.44
C SER A 542 11.97 7.42 -4.40
N LEU A 543 12.40 8.61 -4.01
CA LEU A 543 13.33 9.42 -4.79
C LEU A 543 14.77 8.93 -4.57
N HIS A 544 15.21 8.02 -5.40
CA HIS A 544 16.49 7.31 -5.22
C HIS A 544 17.74 8.11 -5.58
N LEU A 545 17.58 9.23 -6.30
CA LEU A 545 18.68 10.10 -6.72
C LEU A 545 19.06 11.15 -5.66
N ILE A 546 18.30 11.23 -4.57
CA ILE A 546 18.63 12.11 -3.44
C ILE A 546 19.86 11.54 -2.74
N THR A 547 20.83 12.43 -2.44
CA THR A 547 22.06 12.07 -1.75
C THR A 547 22.02 12.37 -0.25
N ASN A 548 22.78 11.61 0.54
CA ASN A 548 22.93 11.86 1.96
C ASN A 548 23.60 13.22 2.23
N ASP A 549 24.63 13.59 1.44
CA ASP A 549 25.30 14.89 1.52
C ASP A 549 24.33 16.06 1.34
N PHE A 550 23.36 15.96 0.42
CA PHE A 550 22.33 16.96 0.21
C PHE A 550 21.44 17.12 1.44
N LEU A 551 20.92 16.02 1.98
CA LEU A 551 20.06 16.06 3.17
C LEU A 551 20.78 16.64 4.38
N HIS A 552 22.03 16.25 4.60
CA HIS A 552 22.86 16.83 5.66
C HIS A 552 23.04 18.34 5.49
N GLN A 553 23.31 18.82 4.27
CA GLN A 553 23.48 20.25 4.01
C GLN A 553 22.20 21.04 4.26
N VAL A 554 21.07 20.54 3.77
CA VAL A 554 19.78 21.25 3.87
C VAL A 554 19.26 21.30 5.30
N PHE A 555 19.41 20.22 6.09
CA PHE A 555 18.87 20.15 7.44
C PHE A 555 19.87 20.56 8.56
N THR A 556 21.12 20.88 8.23
CA THR A 556 22.09 21.37 9.23
C THR A 556 22.13 22.89 9.25
N GLU A 557 21.91 23.51 10.42
CA GLU A 557 22.08 24.95 10.56
C GLU A 557 23.51 25.41 10.21
N ASP A 558 23.62 26.57 9.59
CA ASP A 558 24.90 27.21 9.18
C ASP A 558 25.86 27.43 10.34
N SER A 559 26.61 26.41 10.72
CA SER A 559 27.69 26.53 11.71
C SER A 559 28.96 27.14 11.09
N HIS A 560 29.84 27.70 11.93
CA HIS A 560 31.11 28.26 11.48
C HIS A 560 32.02 27.26 10.74
N GLN A 561 31.90 25.97 11.05
CA GLN A 561 32.64 24.89 10.38
C GLN A 561 32.15 24.67 8.97
N PHE A 562 30.88 24.88 8.74
CA PHE A 562 30.20 24.71 7.47
C PHE A 562 30.61 25.83 6.49
N LYS A 563 30.65 27.09 6.94
CA LYS A 563 31.16 28.22 6.15
C LYS A 563 32.60 28.06 5.70
N LYS A 564 33.40 27.30 6.46
CA LYS A 564 34.78 26.97 6.09
C LYS A 564 34.86 25.93 4.99
N LYS A 565 34.05 24.85 5.09
CA LYS A 565 33.91 23.82 4.02
C LYS A 565 33.36 24.40 2.73
N LEU A 566 32.51 25.42 2.84
CA LEU A 566 31.97 26.15 1.70
C LEU A 566 33.08 26.81 0.87
N ARG A 567 33.93 27.62 1.52
CA ARG A 567 35.02 28.30 0.85
C ARG A 567 36.00 27.32 0.21
N GLU A 568 36.29 26.20 0.88
CA GLU A 568 37.16 25.12 0.38
C GLU A 568 36.53 24.39 -0.83
N SER A 569 35.19 24.31 -0.95
CA SER A 569 34.50 23.69 -2.08
C SER A 569 34.34 24.65 -3.28
N GLU A 570 34.15 25.96 -3.03
CA GLU A 570 34.13 26.99 -4.07
C GLU A 570 35.50 27.11 -4.77
N GLU A 571 36.61 26.92 -4.04
CA GLU A 571 37.93 26.89 -4.62
C GLU A 571 38.21 25.65 -5.47
N ASN A 572 37.50 24.52 -5.23
CA ASN A 572 37.71 23.25 -5.93
C ASN A 572 36.74 22.97 -7.10
N ASN A 573 35.80 23.86 -7.38
CA ASN A 573 34.87 23.87 -8.54
C ASN A 573 34.13 22.55 -8.88
N SER A 574 34.02 21.59 -7.95
CA SER A 574 33.58 20.22 -8.27
C SER A 574 32.35 19.68 -7.52
N ARG A 575 31.78 20.42 -6.56
CA ARG A 575 30.55 19.99 -5.86
C ARG A 575 29.55 21.13 -5.74
N LYS A 576 28.29 20.89 -6.16
CA LYS A 576 27.16 21.77 -5.87
C LYS A 576 26.98 21.86 -4.35
N TYR A 577 26.76 23.07 -3.87
CA TYR A 577 26.53 23.36 -2.47
C TYR A 577 25.12 23.84 -2.23
N TYR A 578 24.47 23.28 -1.23
CA TYR A 578 23.10 23.59 -0.84
C TYR A 578 23.08 24.33 0.52
N LYS A 579 22.31 25.39 0.61
CA LYS A 579 22.15 26.16 1.85
C LYS A 579 21.15 25.48 2.77
N HIS A 580 21.31 25.70 4.07
CA HIS A 580 20.32 25.30 5.05
C HIS A 580 18.95 25.92 4.77
N ILE A 581 17.91 25.09 4.91
CA ILE A 581 16.50 25.46 4.73
C ILE A 581 15.71 24.95 5.95
N GLY A 582 14.99 25.86 6.62
CA GLY A 582 14.10 25.53 7.73
C GLY A 582 12.68 25.25 7.27
N PHE A 583 11.98 24.37 7.95
CA PHE A 583 10.58 24.01 7.67
C PHE A 583 9.69 24.30 8.88
N PRO A 584 9.28 25.56 9.07
CA PRO A 584 8.60 25.97 10.30
C PRO A 584 7.20 25.37 10.50
N LEU A 585 6.52 24.99 9.40
CA LEU A 585 5.13 24.52 9.42
C LEU A 585 4.95 23.03 9.09
N LEU A 586 6.01 22.34 8.69
CA LEU A 586 5.92 20.94 8.26
C LEU A 586 5.44 20.04 9.41
N THR A 587 4.32 19.34 9.20
CA THR A 587 3.69 18.44 10.18
C THR A 587 3.78 16.98 9.80
N TYR A 588 3.86 16.69 8.51
CA TYR A 588 3.97 15.35 7.96
C TYR A 588 5.07 15.30 6.90
N PHE A 589 5.96 14.33 6.99
CA PHE A 589 7.03 14.13 6.04
C PHE A 589 7.20 12.63 5.73
N ASP A 590 7.01 12.25 4.48
CA ASP A 590 7.26 10.90 4.00
C ASP A 590 8.57 10.86 3.20
N VAL A 591 9.57 10.21 3.76
CA VAL A 591 10.88 9.97 3.15
C VAL A 591 11.11 8.49 2.89
N GLY A 592 10.07 7.66 2.94
CA GLY A 592 10.17 6.22 2.76
C GLY A 592 10.89 5.83 1.47
N PHE A 593 11.69 4.78 1.52
CA PHE A 593 12.51 4.28 0.41
C PHE A 593 13.54 5.28 -0.16
N VAL A 594 13.85 6.37 0.56
CA VAL A 594 14.95 7.28 0.24
C VAL A 594 16.22 6.76 0.88
N ARG A 595 17.03 6.01 0.12
CA ARG A 595 18.23 5.30 0.62
C ARG A 595 19.27 6.20 1.29
N ALA A 596 19.19 7.50 1.06
CA ALA A 596 20.06 8.52 1.63
C ALA A 596 19.75 8.84 3.09
N VAL A 597 18.57 8.45 3.59
CA VAL A 597 18.14 8.75 4.96
C VAL A 597 18.71 7.73 5.93
N ASP A 598 19.45 8.22 6.91
CA ASP A 598 20.01 7.45 8.02
C ASP A 598 19.62 8.07 9.37
N ASN A 599 20.16 7.56 10.46
CA ASN A 599 19.85 8.05 11.80
C ASN A 599 20.25 9.52 12.01
N GLU A 600 21.38 9.95 11.44
CA GLU A 600 21.88 11.32 11.60
C GLU A 600 20.98 12.30 10.84
N VAL A 601 20.65 12.01 9.58
CA VAL A 601 19.71 12.80 8.78
C VAL A 601 18.34 12.87 9.46
N LEU A 602 17.89 11.77 10.03
CA LEU A 602 16.60 11.69 10.71
C LEU A 602 16.56 12.56 11.98
N GLU A 603 17.66 12.62 12.74
CA GLU A 603 17.81 13.54 13.87
C GLU A 603 17.82 15.01 13.42
N LEU A 604 18.56 15.33 12.36
CA LEU A 604 18.60 16.69 11.77
C LEU A 604 17.24 17.16 11.28
N ILE A 605 16.49 16.28 10.59
CA ILE A 605 15.09 16.59 10.18
C ILE A 605 14.23 16.89 11.42
N GLY A 606 14.36 16.08 12.47
CA GLY A 606 13.63 16.28 13.72
C GLY A 606 13.95 17.62 14.41
N GLU A 607 15.17 18.11 14.29
CA GLU A 607 15.63 19.40 14.84
C GLU A 607 15.17 20.57 13.95
N SER A 608 15.33 20.46 12.63
CA SER A 608 15.04 21.55 11.68
C SER A 608 13.53 21.75 11.43
N CYS A 609 12.68 20.78 11.77
CA CYS A 609 11.23 20.82 11.54
C CYS A 609 10.45 20.92 12.87
N PRO A 610 10.29 22.10 13.48
CA PRO A 610 9.76 22.25 14.85
C PRO A 610 8.31 21.78 15.02
N GLN A 611 7.49 21.76 13.98
CA GLN A 611 6.08 21.34 14.01
C GLN A 611 5.85 19.91 13.55
N LEU A 612 6.91 19.19 13.12
CA LEU A 612 6.79 17.85 12.57
C LEU A 612 6.18 16.88 13.60
N LYS A 613 5.10 16.22 13.24
CA LYS A 613 4.36 15.27 14.08
C LYS A 613 4.59 13.84 13.66
N VAL A 614 4.67 13.61 12.35
CA VAL A 614 4.82 12.29 11.76
C VAL A 614 5.90 12.33 10.70
N ILE A 615 6.83 11.39 10.76
CA ILE A 615 7.77 11.10 9.69
C ILE A 615 7.69 9.60 9.34
N GLU A 616 7.57 9.30 8.05
CA GLU A 616 7.55 7.93 7.53
C GLU A 616 8.89 7.59 6.89
N VAL A 617 9.47 6.46 7.29
CA VAL A 617 10.80 5.98 6.87
C VAL A 617 10.72 4.50 6.45
N TYR A 618 9.61 4.08 5.83
CA TYR A 618 9.49 2.71 5.34
C TYR A 618 10.59 2.40 4.31
N GLY A 619 11.21 1.23 4.43
CA GLY A 619 12.24 0.78 3.50
C GLY A 619 13.63 1.41 3.69
N ASP A 620 13.79 2.35 4.64
CA ASP A 620 15.09 2.96 4.95
C ASP A 620 15.81 2.14 6.02
N ASN A 621 16.57 1.16 5.58
CA ASN A 621 17.23 0.18 6.45
C ASN A 621 18.26 0.77 7.42
N ARG A 622 18.71 2.01 7.17
CA ARG A 622 19.62 2.75 8.05
C ARG A 622 18.92 3.49 9.19
N CYS A 623 17.57 3.61 9.11
CA CYS A 623 16.75 4.24 10.14
C CYS A 623 16.40 3.24 11.23
N THR A 624 17.02 3.35 12.38
CA THR A 624 16.86 2.41 13.50
C THR A 624 16.29 3.10 14.74
N SER A 625 15.99 2.34 15.77
CA SER A 625 15.56 2.87 17.08
C SER A 625 16.65 3.65 17.83
N ARG A 626 17.87 3.76 17.27
CA ARG A 626 18.98 4.52 17.87
C ARG A 626 18.85 6.03 17.67
N ALA A 627 18.19 6.47 16.59
CA ALA A 627 17.97 7.90 16.33
C ALA A 627 17.15 8.54 17.46
N ARG A 628 17.59 9.71 17.91
CA ARG A 628 16.99 10.44 19.03
C ARG A 628 16.13 11.58 18.51
N PHE A 629 14.92 11.68 19.03
CA PHE A 629 13.97 12.70 18.62
C PHE A 629 13.43 13.45 19.81
N ARG A 630 12.92 14.65 19.53
CA ARG A 630 12.12 15.39 20.51
C ARG A 630 10.83 14.63 20.85
N ASN A 631 10.32 14.86 22.03
CA ASN A 631 9.04 14.32 22.47
C ASN A 631 7.89 14.82 21.56
N GLY A 632 7.05 13.90 21.12
CA GLY A 632 5.89 14.19 20.29
C GLY A 632 6.07 13.97 18.78
N LEU A 633 7.29 13.68 18.30
CA LEU A 633 7.53 13.21 16.93
C LEU A 633 7.28 11.70 16.84
N MET A 634 6.38 11.30 15.98
CA MET A 634 6.11 9.89 15.65
C MET A 634 6.93 9.51 14.42
N VAL A 635 7.79 8.50 14.55
CA VAL A 635 8.55 7.92 13.43
C VAL A 635 7.97 6.56 13.11
N ILE A 636 7.51 6.36 11.88
CA ILE A 636 6.82 5.16 11.41
C ILE A 636 7.71 4.45 10.38
N GLY A 637 7.78 3.10 10.44
CA GLY A 637 8.50 2.31 9.44
C GLY A 637 9.98 2.06 9.73
N ARG A 638 10.46 2.38 10.94
CA ARG A 638 11.84 2.02 11.32
C ARG A 638 12.05 0.50 11.33
N GLN A 639 13.26 0.05 11.05
CA GLN A 639 13.61 -1.37 10.97
C GLN A 639 13.17 -2.20 12.20
N SER A 640 13.14 -1.60 13.41
CA SER A 640 12.62 -2.24 14.62
C SER A 640 11.09 -2.33 14.69
N ASP A 641 10.38 -1.56 13.87
CA ASP A 641 8.91 -1.48 13.88
C ASP A 641 8.29 -2.49 12.90
N GLU A 642 9.05 -2.99 11.92
CA GLU A 642 8.60 -3.97 10.93
C GLU A 642 8.43 -5.40 11.48
N ILE A 643 8.98 -5.69 12.66
CA ILE A 643 8.97 -7.02 13.27
C ILE A 643 7.84 -7.17 14.33
N SER A 644 6.90 -6.24 14.39
CA SER A 644 5.83 -6.23 15.39
C SER A 644 4.49 -6.76 14.88
#